data_903f2c3203d1b2a5232ce6478f8474a9
#
_entry.id   903f2c3203d1b2a5232ce6478f8474a9
#
_cell.length_a   1.000
_cell.length_b   1.000
_cell.length_c   1.000
_cell.angle_alpha   90.00
_cell.angle_beta   90.00
_cell.angle_gamma   90.00
#
_symmetry.space_group_name_H-M   'P 1'
#
loop_
_entity.id
_entity.type
_entity.pdbx_description
1 polymer ?
#
loop_
_entity_poly.entity_id
_entity_poly.type
_entity_poly.pdbx_seq_one_letter_code
_entity_poly.pdbx_strand_id
1 'polypeptide(L)'
;MSDMAKNLIMWVVIAVILMAVFNSFSTPQMASNQLTYSDFIEGVRNGQVKEVLIEGRTIHVTMHSNERFHTFSPGDPDLVTDLLNYGVVIKARPQEQQSLLMQMFISWFPMLLLIAVWIFFMRQMQGGGGGRGAMSFGRSRARMLGEDQVKVTFSDVAGVEEAKEEVSELVEFLRDPGKFQKLGGKIPRGVLMVGSPGTGKTLLAKAIAGEAKVPFFTISGSDFVEMFVGVGAARVRDMFEQAKKHAPCIIFIDEIDAVGRHRGAGLGGGHDEREQTLNQLLVEMDGFEGSEGVIVIAATNRPDVLDPALLRPGRFDRQVVVPLPDVRGREQILKVHMRKVAVGDDVKPSIIARGTPGFSGADLANLVNEAALFAARAGKRVVEMLEFEKAKDKIMMGAERRSMVMSEEEKRLTAYHESGHAIVGLLVPSHDPVHKVTIIPRGRALGVTMFLPEEDRYSYSKQRLESSISSMFGGRIAEELIFGNDFVTTGASNDIQRATEIARNMVTKWGLSNRMGPLTYSEDEGEVFLGHSVTQHKMLSDETAHAIDEEIRAVVDRNYQRAVDILTEHTDKLHVMSDALMKYETIDADQIKDIMDGRKPRPPKDWSEGSEPPSGSGVKAKSEDKPGGVKDDKKTGGLGGPAEQH
;
A
#
# COMPACT_ATOMS: atom_id res chain seq x y z
N MET A 1 -2.55 -2.11 41.72
CA MET A 1 -3.06 -0.85 41.10
C MET A 1 -2.30 -0.65 39.80
N SER A 2 -3.01 -0.43 38.72
CA SER A 2 -2.38 -0.14 37.41
C SER A 2 -1.61 1.19 37.48
N ASP A 3 -0.53 1.31 36.73
CA ASP A 3 0.30 2.54 36.73
C ASP A 3 -0.50 3.78 36.31
N MET A 4 -1.55 3.61 35.49
CA MET A 4 -2.54 4.65 35.22
C MET A 4 -3.27 5.16 36.48
N ALA A 5 -3.64 4.26 37.40
CA ALA A 5 -4.32 4.66 38.63
C ALA A 5 -3.38 5.41 39.58
N LYS A 6 -2.11 5.06 39.65
CA LYS A 6 -1.10 5.78 40.43
C LYS A 6 -0.88 7.19 39.91
N ASN A 7 -0.79 7.33 38.58
CA ASN A 7 -0.63 8.63 37.94
C ASN A 7 -1.86 9.51 38.11
N LEU A 8 -3.07 8.98 38.03
CA LEU A 8 -4.30 9.71 38.27
C LEU A 8 -4.37 10.21 39.69
N ILE A 9 -4.06 9.39 40.70
CA ILE A 9 -4.02 9.77 42.11
C ILE A 9 -2.99 10.89 42.32
N MET A 10 -1.82 10.79 41.74
CA MET A 10 -0.77 11.80 41.83
C MET A 10 -1.26 13.15 41.25
N TRP A 11 -1.92 13.17 40.12
CA TRP A 11 -2.47 14.40 39.53
C TRP A 11 -3.59 15.00 40.37
N VAL A 12 -4.44 14.17 40.98
CA VAL A 12 -5.49 14.64 41.92
C VAL A 12 -4.86 15.26 43.17
N VAL A 13 -3.82 14.64 43.73
CA VAL A 13 -3.11 15.19 44.89
C VAL A 13 -2.45 16.53 44.55
N ILE A 14 -1.80 16.65 43.40
CA ILE A 14 -1.19 17.91 42.94
C ILE A 14 -2.28 19.00 42.76
N ALA A 15 -3.42 18.66 42.15
CA ALA A 15 -4.53 19.59 41.95
C ALA A 15 -5.12 20.08 43.29
N VAL A 16 -5.26 19.17 44.27
CA VAL A 16 -5.75 19.53 45.64
C VAL A 16 -4.75 20.43 46.36
N ILE A 17 -3.45 20.15 46.25
CA ILE A 17 -2.41 21.01 46.86
C ILE A 17 -2.40 22.40 46.21
N LEU A 18 -2.47 22.49 44.88
CA LEU A 18 -2.55 23.75 44.14
C LEU A 18 -3.81 24.54 44.51
N MET A 19 -4.95 23.87 44.66
CA MET A 19 -6.22 24.49 45.06
C MET A 19 -6.15 24.99 46.53
N ALA A 20 -5.51 24.22 47.42
CA ALA A 20 -5.31 24.64 48.83
C ALA A 20 -4.37 25.86 48.92
N VAL A 21 -3.28 25.86 48.13
CA VAL A 21 -2.37 27.01 48.04
C VAL A 21 -3.07 28.23 47.46
N PHE A 22 -3.82 28.06 46.35
CA PHE A 22 -4.58 29.16 45.76
C PHE A 22 -5.64 29.75 46.74
N ASN A 23 -6.33 28.89 47.48
CA ASN A 23 -7.32 29.30 48.47
C ASN A 23 -6.68 29.99 49.70
N SER A 24 -5.41 29.66 50.01
CA SER A 24 -4.65 30.31 51.08
C SER A 24 -4.21 31.75 50.73
N PHE A 25 -4.09 32.05 49.42
CA PHE A 25 -3.84 33.41 48.94
C PHE A 25 -5.08 34.25 48.75
N SER A 26 -6.27 33.65 48.78
CA SER A 26 -7.54 34.35 48.72
C SER A 26 -7.96 34.69 50.15
N THR A 27 -7.38 35.73 50.75
CA THR A 27 -7.95 36.33 51.98
C THR A 27 -9.34 36.83 51.64
N PRO A 28 -10.40 36.43 52.39
CA PRO A 28 -11.72 37.03 52.22
C PRO A 28 -11.63 38.49 52.63
N GLN A 29 -11.64 39.41 51.69
CA GLN A 29 -11.98 40.82 52.01
C GLN A 29 -13.41 40.82 52.59
N MET A 30 -13.53 40.81 53.93
CA MET A 30 -14.75 41.22 54.54
C MET A 30 -15.02 42.63 54.03
N ALA A 31 -16.17 42.86 53.42
CA ALA A 31 -16.66 44.18 53.05
C ALA A 31 -16.85 44.97 54.31
N SER A 32 -15.77 45.56 54.80
CA SER A 32 -15.87 46.58 55.91
C SER A 32 -16.08 47.91 55.23
N ASN A 33 -17.19 48.53 55.47
CA ASN A 33 -17.48 49.87 55.00
C ASN A 33 -16.38 50.81 55.48
N GLN A 34 -15.66 51.44 54.55
CA GLN A 34 -14.63 52.41 54.89
C GLN A 34 -15.33 53.77 55.24
N LEU A 35 -15.06 54.32 56.39
CA LEU A 35 -15.55 55.63 56.81
C LEU A 35 -14.40 56.66 56.64
N THR A 36 -14.69 57.83 56.14
CA THR A 36 -13.68 58.89 56.13
C THR A 36 -13.31 59.31 57.54
N TYR A 37 -12.08 59.79 57.77
CA TYR A 37 -11.65 60.24 59.10
C TYR A 37 -12.51 61.39 59.62
N SER A 38 -12.94 62.30 58.75
CA SER A 38 -13.85 63.44 59.09
C SER A 38 -15.22 62.97 59.56
N ASP A 39 -15.81 62.00 58.83
CA ASP A 39 -17.11 61.43 59.17
C ASP A 39 -17.03 60.62 60.49
N PHE A 40 -15.86 59.97 60.73
CA PHE A 40 -15.61 59.31 62.01
C PHE A 40 -15.61 60.32 63.19
N ILE A 41 -14.86 61.45 63.08
CA ILE A 41 -14.83 62.50 64.14
C ILE A 41 -16.19 63.14 64.32
N GLU A 42 -16.93 63.35 63.24
CA GLU A 42 -18.32 63.87 63.33
C GLU A 42 -19.22 62.86 64.03
N GLY A 43 -19.10 61.54 63.71
CA GLY A 43 -19.82 60.47 64.40
C GLY A 43 -19.47 60.36 65.88
N VAL A 44 -18.23 60.64 66.28
CA VAL A 44 -17.81 60.75 67.71
C VAL A 44 -18.48 61.93 68.40
N ARG A 45 -18.47 63.11 67.78
CA ARG A 45 -19.09 64.32 68.30
C ARG A 45 -20.60 64.20 68.49
N ASN A 46 -21.23 63.46 67.57
CA ASN A 46 -22.67 63.20 67.57
C ASN A 46 -23.07 62.03 68.50
N GLY A 47 -22.10 61.41 69.23
CA GLY A 47 -22.37 60.33 70.17
C GLY A 47 -22.82 59.02 69.53
N GLN A 48 -22.49 58.80 68.24
CA GLN A 48 -22.90 57.63 67.51
C GLN A 48 -21.91 56.47 67.66
N VAL A 49 -20.67 56.72 68.09
CA VAL A 49 -19.57 55.75 68.22
C VAL A 49 -19.57 55.13 69.61
N LYS A 50 -19.66 53.81 69.68
CA LYS A 50 -19.70 53.07 70.97
C LYS A 50 -18.30 52.69 71.45
N GLU A 51 -17.51 52.12 70.60
CA GLU A 51 -16.12 51.73 70.93
C GLU A 51 -15.21 51.87 69.71
N VAL A 52 -13.93 52.06 69.94
CA VAL A 52 -12.88 52.21 68.97
C VAL A 52 -11.73 51.31 69.35
N LEU A 53 -11.26 50.47 68.36
CA LEU A 53 -10.05 49.67 68.50
C LEU A 53 -8.96 50.28 67.59
N ILE A 54 -7.88 50.74 68.20
CA ILE A 54 -6.74 51.31 67.45
C ILE A 54 -5.65 50.27 67.29
N GLU A 55 -5.34 49.95 66.06
CA GLU A 55 -4.24 49.01 65.65
C GLU A 55 -3.23 49.76 64.77
N GLY A 56 -2.22 50.35 65.40
CA GLY A 56 -1.26 51.20 64.67
C GLY A 56 -1.94 52.48 64.15
N ARG A 57 -2.07 52.62 62.84
CA ARG A 57 -2.79 53.72 62.18
C ARG A 57 -4.20 53.38 61.75
N THR A 58 -4.63 52.13 61.86
CA THR A 58 -5.98 51.70 61.53
C THR A 58 -6.87 51.78 62.73
N ILE A 59 -7.99 52.43 62.59
CA ILE A 59 -8.99 52.60 63.59
C ILE A 59 -10.23 51.81 63.18
N HIS A 60 -10.58 50.82 63.98
CA HIS A 60 -11.82 50.06 63.80
C HIS A 60 -12.86 50.67 64.68
N VAL A 61 -13.91 51.17 64.09
CA VAL A 61 -15.01 51.91 64.74
C VAL A 61 -16.21 50.99 64.80
N THR A 62 -16.82 50.89 66.04
CA THR A 62 -18.09 50.19 66.24
C THR A 62 -19.13 51.24 66.67
N MET A 63 -20.16 51.40 65.85
CA MET A 63 -21.25 52.29 66.11
C MET A 63 -22.24 51.74 67.20
N HIS A 64 -23.09 52.54 67.76
CA HIS A 64 -24.18 52.08 68.64
C HIS A 64 -25.20 51.19 67.89
N SER A 65 -25.31 51.33 66.59
CA SER A 65 -26.05 50.40 65.67
C SER A 65 -25.45 49.00 65.55
N ASN A 66 -24.26 48.71 66.13
CA ASN A 66 -23.48 47.52 66.04
C ASN A 66 -22.82 47.32 64.63
N GLU A 67 -22.88 48.32 63.78
CA GLU A 67 -22.17 48.32 62.49
C GLU A 67 -20.68 48.62 62.73
N ARG A 68 -19.82 47.97 61.97
CA ARG A 68 -18.37 48.11 62.07
C ARG A 68 -17.83 48.79 60.83
N PHE A 69 -17.04 49.84 61.07
CA PHE A 69 -16.33 50.59 60.03
C PHE A 69 -14.83 50.57 60.29
N HIS A 70 -14.02 50.88 59.32
CA HIS A 70 -12.61 51.15 59.55
C HIS A 70 -12.25 52.53 58.95
N THR A 71 -11.38 53.24 59.60
CA THR A 71 -10.80 54.49 59.12
C THR A 71 -9.30 54.51 59.44
N PHE A 72 -8.56 55.44 58.86
CA PHE A 72 -7.14 55.60 59.12
C PHE A 72 -6.87 56.91 59.83
N SER A 73 -6.12 56.86 60.95
CA SER A 73 -5.65 58.02 61.62
C SER A 73 -4.62 58.79 60.82
N PRO A 74 -4.79 60.08 60.55
CA PRO A 74 -3.79 60.94 59.92
C PRO A 74 -2.57 61.24 60.81
N GLY A 75 -2.59 60.76 62.07
CA GLY A 75 -1.54 61.04 63.06
C GLY A 75 -1.97 62.21 63.97
N ASP A 76 -3.26 62.43 64.16
CA ASP A 76 -3.84 63.48 65.01
C ASP A 76 -3.50 63.19 66.46
N PRO A 77 -2.70 64.11 67.16
CA PRO A 77 -2.29 63.93 68.55
C PRO A 77 -3.45 64.11 69.55
N ASP A 78 -4.52 64.80 69.15
CA ASP A 78 -5.66 65.10 70.05
C ASP A 78 -6.75 64.02 69.95
N LEU A 79 -6.65 63.08 69.04
CA LEU A 79 -7.63 62.02 68.80
C LEU A 79 -8.04 61.27 70.08
N VAL A 80 -7.09 60.86 70.90
CA VAL A 80 -7.36 60.12 72.15
C VAL A 80 -8.07 60.98 73.17
N THR A 81 -7.71 62.27 73.25
CA THR A 81 -8.33 63.23 74.13
C THR A 81 -9.77 63.50 73.71
N ASP A 82 -9.99 63.67 72.42
CA ASP A 82 -11.34 63.89 71.90
C ASP A 82 -12.21 62.65 72.12
N LEU A 83 -11.76 61.46 71.86
CA LEU A 83 -12.50 60.24 72.13
C LEU A 83 -12.87 60.04 73.58
N LEU A 84 -11.99 60.38 74.53
CA LEU A 84 -12.26 60.35 75.99
C LEU A 84 -13.28 61.41 76.42
N ASN A 85 -13.18 62.60 75.85
CA ASN A 85 -14.13 63.72 76.17
C ASN A 85 -15.56 63.37 75.73
N TYR A 86 -15.73 62.57 74.65
CA TYR A 86 -17.05 62.15 74.16
C TYR A 86 -17.48 60.78 74.72
N GLY A 87 -16.74 60.19 75.66
CA GLY A 87 -17.12 58.97 76.38
C GLY A 87 -17.01 57.66 75.51
N VAL A 88 -16.21 57.66 74.45
CA VAL A 88 -16.02 56.48 73.59
C VAL A 88 -15.04 55.53 74.26
N VAL A 89 -15.38 54.24 74.29
CA VAL A 89 -14.48 53.19 74.82
C VAL A 89 -13.32 52.95 73.87
N ILE A 90 -12.07 53.20 74.31
CA ILE A 90 -10.85 53.02 73.51
C ILE A 90 -10.19 51.70 73.88
N LYS A 91 -9.94 50.86 72.87
CA LYS A 91 -9.09 49.68 72.97
C LYS A 91 -7.89 49.86 72.04
N ALA A 92 -6.70 49.52 72.50
CA ALA A 92 -5.50 49.56 71.68
C ALA A 92 -4.84 48.16 71.60
N ARG A 93 -4.40 47.75 70.43
CA ARG A 93 -3.59 46.57 70.25
C ARG A 93 -2.30 46.95 69.54
N PRO A 94 -1.17 46.33 69.93
CA PRO A 94 0.06 46.48 69.13
C PRO A 94 -0.11 45.82 67.77
N GLN A 95 0.45 46.42 66.78
CA GLN A 95 0.52 45.82 65.39
C GLN A 95 1.34 44.55 65.45
N GLU A 96 0.74 43.40 65.13
CA GLU A 96 1.45 42.14 65.06
C GLU A 96 2.48 42.19 63.90
N GLN A 97 3.74 42.33 64.24
CA GLN A 97 4.82 42.18 63.26
C GLN A 97 5.00 40.67 62.96
N GLN A 98 4.57 40.22 61.80
CA GLN A 98 4.89 38.87 61.33
C GLN A 98 6.41 38.73 61.34
N SER A 99 6.91 37.61 61.90
CA SER A 99 8.33 37.31 61.93
C SER A 99 8.89 37.33 60.50
N LEU A 100 10.01 38.05 60.30
CA LEU A 100 10.70 38.13 59.03
C LEU A 100 11.00 36.73 58.45
N LEU A 101 11.29 35.74 59.29
CA LEU A 101 11.53 34.34 58.90
C LEU A 101 10.26 33.69 58.32
N MET A 102 9.07 34.00 58.90
CA MET A 102 7.81 33.47 58.38
C MET A 102 7.43 34.09 57.03
N GLN A 103 7.73 35.35 56.84
CA GLN A 103 7.48 36.08 55.60
C GLN A 103 8.43 35.60 54.47
N MET A 104 9.70 35.35 54.81
CA MET A 104 10.66 34.72 53.89
C MET A 104 10.23 33.29 53.54
N PHE A 105 9.80 32.50 54.50
CA PHE A 105 9.31 31.13 54.25
C PHE A 105 8.11 31.10 53.32
N ILE A 106 7.11 31.94 53.59
CA ILE A 106 5.90 32.04 52.76
C ILE A 106 6.25 32.48 51.32
N SER A 107 7.21 33.42 51.17
CA SER A 107 7.62 33.94 49.87
C SER A 107 8.44 32.94 49.06
N TRP A 108 9.29 32.15 49.71
CA TRP A 108 10.20 31.23 49.02
C TRP A 108 9.65 29.80 48.86
N PHE A 109 8.69 29.39 49.71
CA PHE A 109 8.11 28.05 49.69
C PHE A 109 7.53 27.64 48.34
N PRO A 110 6.72 28.48 47.63
CA PRO A 110 6.20 28.13 46.31
C PRO A 110 7.30 27.90 45.27
N MET A 111 8.37 28.70 45.34
CA MET A 111 9.52 28.59 44.45
C MET A 111 10.31 27.29 44.71
N LEU A 112 10.57 26.97 45.96
CA LEU A 112 11.24 25.73 46.36
C LEU A 112 10.39 24.50 45.99
N LEU A 113 9.08 24.58 46.13
CA LEU A 113 8.15 23.51 45.71
C LEU A 113 8.20 23.31 44.20
N LEU A 114 8.19 24.38 43.40
CA LEU A 114 8.34 24.30 41.95
C LEU A 114 9.69 23.68 41.53
N ILE A 115 10.77 24.06 42.19
CA ILE A 115 12.09 23.48 41.95
C ILE A 115 12.10 21.99 42.32
N ALA A 116 11.50 21.61 43.46
CA ALA A 116 11.40 20.21 43.86
C ALA A 116 10.57 19.37 42.86
N VAL A 117 9.45 19.91 42.42
CA VAL A 117 8.61 19.30 41.37
C VAL A 117 9.42 19.18 40.04
N TRP A 118 10.14 20.23 39.69
CA TRP A 118 10.98 20.21 38.47
C TRP A 118 12.12 19.17 38.56
N ILE A 119 12.81 19.11 39.70
CA ILE A 119 13.85 18.07 39.95
C ILE A 119 13.24 16.68 39.96
N PHE A 120 12.03 16.49 40.54
CA PHE A 120 11.32 15.23 40.52
C PHE A 120 10.99 14.81 39.08
N PHE A 121 10.45 15.72 38.25
CA PHE A 121 10.20 15.47 36.83
C PHE A 121 11.48 15.18 36.06
N MET A 122 12.54 15.92 36.31
CA MET A 122 13.86 15.65 35.68
C MET A 122 14.39 14.28 36.07
N ARG A 123 14.29 13.87 37.33
CA ARG A 123 14.67 12.52 37.79
C ARG A 123 13.79 11.44 37.20
N GLN A 124 12.51 11.68 37.06
CA GLN A 124 11.57 10.75 36.41
C GLN A 124 11.85 10.61 34.91
N MET A 125 12.20 11.70 34.24
CA MET A 125 12.67 11.66 32.84
C MET A 125 14.03 10.98 32.68
N GLN A 126 14.92 11.08 33.65
CA GLN A 126 16.24 10.41 33.63
C GLN A 126 16.21 8.96 34.14
N GLY A 127 15.29 8.63 35.04
CA GLY A 127 15.22 7.30 35.69
C GLY A 127 14.20 6.32 35.09
N GLY A 128 13.26 6.79 34.29
CA GLY A 128 12.21 5.98 33.67
C GLY A 128 12.24 6.06 32.16
N GLY A 129 13.05 5.24 31.46
CA GLY A 129 12.82 4.87 30.04
C GLY A 129 12.75 5.95 28.96
N GLY A 130 12.70 7.25 29.29
CA GLY A 130 12.50 8.34 28.33
C GLY A 130 13.73 8.72 27.49
N GLY A 131 14.93 8.51 28.00
CA GLY A 131 16.19 8.77 27.26
C GLY A 131 16.47 7.70 26.19
N ARG A 132 15.90 6.52 26.30
CA ARG A 132 16.01 5.45 25.29
C ARG A 132 15.09 5.67 24.08
N GLY A 133 13.97 6.39 24.21
CA GLY A 133 13.05 6.67 23.12
C GLY A 133 13.63 7.63 22.08
N ALA A 134 14.22 8.73 22.51
CA ALA A 134 14.79 9.72 21.58
C ALA A 134 16.09 9.23 20.87
N MET A 135 16.88 8.37 21.52
CA MET A 135 18.05 7.73 20.88
C MET A 135 17.68 6.48 20.06
N SER A 136 16.46 5.94 20.17
CA SER A 136 16.08 4.75 19.42
C SER A 136 15.57 5.05 18.01
N PHE A 137 15.24 6.29 17.67
CA PHE A 137 14.76 6.68 16.33
C PHE A 137 15.82 6.46 15.23
N GLY A 138 17.10 6.53 15.55
CA GLY A 138 18.19 6.31 14.61
C GLY A 138 18.67 4.85 14.52
N ARG A 139 18.11 3.91 15.29
CA ARG A 139 18.50 2.50 15.20
C ARG A 139 17.92 1.87 13.94
N SER A 140 18.74 1.07 13.28
CA SER A 140 18.32 0.31 12.11
C SER A 140 17.15 -0.62 12.45
N ARG A 141 16.16 -0.67 11.56
CA ARG A 141 15.08 -1.69 11.58
C ARG A 141 15.50 -2.97 10.85
N ALA A 142 16.75 -3.05 10.39
CA ALA A 142 17.27 -4.23 9.73
C ALA A 142 17.09 -5.47 10.61
N ARG A 143 16.51 -6.52 10.04
CA ARG A 143 16.40 -7.82 10.71
C ARG A 143 17.64 -8.62 10.39
N MET A 144 18.42 -8.96 11.41
CA MET A 144 19.50 -9.90 11.29
C MET A 144 18.95 -11.31 11.40
N LEU A 145 19.13 -12.11 10.37
CA LEU A 145 18.90 -13.55 10.40
C LEU A 145 20.26 -14.22 10.56
N GLY A 146 20.46 -14.89 11.69
CA GLY A 146 21.70 -15.66 11.92
C GLY A 146 21.81 -16.84 10.96
N GLU A 147 23.00 -17.42 10.86
CA GLU A 147 23.31 -18.53 9.95
C GLU A 147 22.32 -19.68 10.09
N ASP A 148 21.93 -20.08 11.31
CA ASP A 148 20.97 -21.17 11.58
C ASP A 148 19.53 -20.84 11.17
N GLN A 149 19.21 -19.58 10.96
CA GLN A 149 17.86 -19.12 10.61
C GLN A 149 17.64 -19.06 9.10
N VAL A 150 18.70 -18.95 8.30
CA VAL A 150 18.63 -18.91 6.83
C VAL A 150 18.73 -20.34 6.30
N LYS A 151 17.59 -21.05 6.26
CA LYS A 151 17.50 -22.44 5.78
C LYS A 151 17.33 -22.58 4.26
N VAL A 152 17.15 -21.45 3.55
CA VAL A 152 16.93 -21.43 2.11
C VAL A 152 18.26 -21.59 1.38
N THR A 153 18.32 -22.51 0.42
CA THR A 153 19.51 -22.80 -0.40
C THR A 153 19.16 -22.68 -1.90
N PHE A 154 20.12 -22.85 -2.78
CA PHE A 154 19.89 -22.86 -4.24
C PHE A 154 18.95 -23.97 -4.70
N SER A 155 18.76 -25.04 -3.91
CA SER A 155 17.79 -26.11 -4.19
C SER A 155 16.33 -25.65 -4.04
N ASP A 156 16.07 -24.56 -3.32
CA ASP A 156 14.74 -23.98 -3.12
C ASP A 156 14.42 -22.88 -4.14
N VAL A 157 15.43 -22.45 -4.90
CA VAL A 157 15.31 -21.48 -6.00
C VAL A 157 15.28 -22.25 -7.32
N ALA A 158 14.24 -22.07 -8.10
CA ALA A 158 14.06 -22.75 -9.37
C ALA A 158 13.77 -21.75 -10.51
N GLY A 159 14.12 -22.10 -11.74
CA GLY A 159 13.74 -21.35 -12.93
C GLY A 159 14.52 -20.08 -13.22
N VAL A 160 15.70 -19.91 -12.62
CA VAL A 160 16.60 -18.76 -12.79
C VAL A 160 18.05 -19.23 -12.79
N GLU A 161 18.36 -20.22 -13.63
CA GLU A 161 19.67 -20.90 -13.59
C GLU A 161 20.82 -19.93 -13.93
N GLU A 162 20.64 -19.04 -14.92
CA GLU A 162 21.62 -18.05 -15.30
C GLU A 162 21.93 -17.08 -14.15
N ALA A 163 20.88 -16.59 -13.47
CA ALA A 163 21.06 -15.74 -12.31
C ALA A 163 21.75 -16.45 -11.14
N LYS A 164 21.49 -17.77 -10.96
CA LYS A 164 22.19 -18.57 -9.96
C LYS A 164 23.68 -18.73 -10.30
N GLU A 165 24.01 -18.97 -11.55
CA GLU A 165 25.38 -19.09 -12.02
C GLU A 165 26.15 -17.79 -11.78
N GLU A 166 25.57 -16.65 -12.15
CA GLU A 166 26.17 -15.33 -11.93
C GLU A 166 26.46 -15.03 -10.44
N VAL A 167 25.56 -15.48 -9.53
CA VAL A 167 25.74 -15.24 -8.10
C VAL A 167 26.52 -16.34 -7.38
N SER A 168 26.83 -17.45 -8.02
CA SER A 168 27.61 -18.55 -7.42
C SER A 168 29.03 -18.12 -7.03
N GLU A 169 29.63 -17.21 -7.79
CA GLU A 169 30.91 -16.62 -7.48
C GLU A 169 30.90 -15.85 -6.14
N LEU A 170 29.77 -15.21 -5.80
CA LEU A 170 29.61 -14.50 -4.51
C LEU A 170 29.60 -15.49 -3.35
N VAL A 171 28.96 -16.65 -3.53
CA VAL A 171 28.95 -17.72 -2.54
C VAL A 171 30.35 -18.27 -2.30
N GLU A 172 31.11 -18.55 -3.38
CA GLU A 172 32.50 -19.01 -3.26
C GLU A 172 33.37 -18.00 -2.50
N PHE A 173 33.22 -16.72 -2.82
CA PHE A 173 33.96 -15.67 -2.13
C PHE A 173 33.61 -15.57 -0.65
N LEU A 174 32.32 -15.56 -0.31
CA LEU A 174 31.88 -15.47 1.09
C LEU A 174 32.37 -16.68 1.91
N ARG A 175 32.54 -17.85 1.27
CA ARG A 175 33.08 -19.05 1.90
C ARG A 175 34.60 -19.01 2.08
N ASP A 176 35.34 -18.53 1.07
CA ASP A 176 36.81 -18.44 1.08
C ASP A 176 37.31 -17.17 0.38
N PRO A 177 37.28 -16.03 1.07
CA PRO A 177 37.80 -14.76 0.54
C PRO A 177 39.26 -14.81 0.16
N GLY A 178 40.05 -15.66 0.85
CA GLY A 178 41.50 -15.75 0.67
C GLY A 178 41.93 -16.29 -0.69
N LYS A 179 41.10 -17.14 -1.31
CA LYS A 179 41.32 -17.71 -2.66
C LYS A 179 41.43 -16.60 -3.72
N PHE A 180 40.50 -15.65 -3.66
CA PHE A 180 40.42 -14.57 -4.65
C PHE A 180 41.46 -13.46 -4.42
N GLN A 181 41.72 -13.12 -3.16
CA GLN A 181 42.70 -12.09 -2.81
C GLN A 181 44.15 -12.45 -3.26
N LYS A 182 44.53 -13.73 -3.18
CA LYS A 182 45.84 -14.23 -3.64
C LYS A 182 46.11 -14.01 -5.11
N LEU A 183 45.07 -13.96 -5.93
CA LEU A 183 45.13 -13.75 -7.38
C LEU A 183 44.95 -12.28 -7.77
N GLY A 184 44.73 -11.37 -6.80
CA GLY A 184 44.48 -9.94 -7.05
C GLY A 184 43.10 -9.64 -7.57
N GLY A 185 42.16 -10.62 -7.55
CA GLY A 185 40.77 -10.45 -7.94
C GLY A 185 40.04 -9.54 -6.96
N LYS A 186 39.33 -8.55 -7.48
CA LYS A 186 38.42 -7.68 -6.69
C LYS A 186 37.00 -8.15 -6.90
N ILE A 187 36.31 -8.41 -5.82
CA ILE A 187 34.91 -8.83 -5.86
C ILE A 187 34.00 -7.61 -5.83
N PRO A 188 32.84 -7.69 -6.51
CA PRO A 188 31.87 -6.61 -6.47
C PRO A 188 31.42 -6.34 -5.05
N ARG A 189 31.46 -5.08 -4.64
CA ARG A 189 31.00 -4.65 -3.30
C ARG A 189 29.48 -4.65 -3.23
N GLY A 190 28.83 -4.40 -4.37
CA GLY A 190 27.38 -4.36 -4.48
C GLY A 190 26.88 -5.07 -5.71
N VAL A 191 25.76 -5.77 -5.55
CA VAL A 191 25.03 -6.45 -6.60
C VAL A 191 23.62 -5.92 -6.66
N LEU A 192 23.18 -5.47 -7.84
CA LEU A 192 21.81 -5.04 -8.08
C LEU A 192 21.03 -6.15 -8.76
N MET A 193 20.03 -6.69 -8.09
CA MET A 193 19.09 -7.65 -8.67
C MET A 193 17.93 -6.92 -9.32
N VAL A 194 17.75 -7.10 -10.61
CA VAL A 194 16.72 -6.44 -11.42
C VAL A 194 15.76 -7.49 -11.97
N GLY A 195 14.47 -7.21 -11.99
CA GLY A 195 13.47 -8.08 -12.57
C GLY A 195 12.05 -7.75 -12.17
N SER A 196 11.07 -8.33 -12.84
CA SER A 196 9.64 -8.12 -12.56
C SER A 196 9.28 -8.49 -11.12
N PRO A 197 8.18 -7.95 -10.56
CA PRO A 197 7.68 -8.37 -9.26
C PRO A 197 7.43 -9.88 -9.21
N GLY A 198 7.72 -10.51 -8.07
CA GLY A 198 7.43 -11.94 -7.88
C GLY A 198 8.40 -12.93 -8.54
N THR A 199 9.48 -12.49 -9.20
CA THR A 199 10.47 -13.37 -9.83
C THR A 199 11.42 -14.07 -8.84
N GLY A 200 11.36 -13.73 -7.54
CA GLY A 200 12.13 -14.42 -6.51
C GLY A 200 13.46 -13.75 -6.14
N LYS A 201 13.67 -12.47 -6.43
CA LYS A 201 14.88 -11.70 -6.07
C LYS A 201 15.26 -11.83 -4.60
N THR A 202 14.30 -11.60 -3.71
CA THR A 202 14.48 -11.73 -2.25
C THR A 202 14.81 -13.18 -1.84
N LEU A 203 14.21 -14.16 -2.53
CA LEU A 203 14.47 -15.59 -2.28
C LEU A 203 15.89 -15.97 -2.71
N LEU A 204 16.33 -15.48 -3.88
CA LEU A 204 17.68 -15.70 -4.40
C LEU A 204 18.73 -15.08 -3.46
N ALA A 205 18.52 -13.86 -2.97
CA ALA A 205 19.41 -13.22 -2.00
C ALA A 205 19.53 -14.03 -0.69
N LYS A 206 18.42 -14.56 -0.18
CA LYS A 206 18.45 -15.47 0.98
C LYS A 206 19.17 -16.78 0.67
N ALA A 207 19.00 -17.32 -0.54
CA ALA A 207 19.66 -18.56 -0.94
C ALA A 207 21.20 -18.38 -1.03
N ILE A 208 21.70 -17.22 -1.49
CA ILE A 208 23.12 -16.88 -1.45
C ILE A 208 23.65 -16.95 -0.03
N ALA A 209 22.96 -16.31 0.94
CA ALA A 209 23.38 -16.30 2.34
C ALA A 209 23.35 -17.71 2.95
N GLY A 210 22.27 -18.47 2.71
CA GLY A 210 22.14 -19.85 3.23
C GLY A 210 23.15 -20.82 2.62
N GLU A 211 23.46 -20.65 1.32
CA GLU A 211 24.50 -21.46 0.63
C GLU A 211 25.90 -21.10 1.13
N ALA A 212 26.18 -19.81 1.33
CA ALA A 212 27.44 -19.33 1.88
C ALA A 212 27.57 -19.55 3.40
N LYS A 213 26.48 -19.81 4.11
CA LYS A 213 26.40 -19.92 5.58
C LYS A 213 26.91 -18.67 6.28
N VAL A 214 26.39 -17.51 5.88
CA VAL A 214 26.74 -16.21 6.44
C VAL A 214 25.50 -15.51 6.99
N PRO A 215 25.64 -14.58 7.97
CA PRO A 215 24.56 -13.76 8.47
C PRO A 215 23.92 -12.92 7.34
N PHE A 216 22.60 -12.74 7.42
CA PHE A 216 21.81 -12.02 6.43
C PHE A 216 21.06 -10.86 7.10
N PHE A 217 21.43 -9.64 6.76
CA PHE A 217 20.73 -8.44 7.18
C PHE A 217 19.73 -8.04 6.11
N THR A 218 18.46 -7.90 6.46
CA THR A 218 17.42 -7.52 5.49
C THR A 218 16.67 -6.26 5.95
N ILE A 219 16.46 -5.35 5.01
CA ILE A 219 15.72 -4.12 5.20
C ILE A 219 15.00 -3.76 3.89
N SER A 220 13.86 -3.08 3.99
CA SER A 220 13.22 -2.48 2.82
C SER A 220 13.72 -1.05 2.61
N GLY A 221 13.88 -0.61 1.37
CA GLY A 221 14.17 0.78 1.04
C GLY A 221 13.17 1.74 1.65
N SER A 222 11.90 1.34 1.77
CA SER A 222 10.86 2.11 2.43
C SER A 222 11.09 2.35 3.93
N ASP A 223 11.83 1.47 4.62
CA ASP A 223 12.15 1.62 6.04
C ASP A 223 13.15 2.76 6.32
N PHE A 224 13.81 3.24 5.29
CA PHE A 224 14.70 4.40 5.38
C PHE A 224 13.96 5.73 5.17
N VAL A 225 12.77 5.72 4.58
CA VAL A 225 12.00 6.94 4.32
C VAL A 225 11.19 7.30 5.56
N GLU A 226 11.53 8.40 6.20
CA GLU A 226 10.88 8.91 7.41
C GLU A 226 10.53 10.39 7.24
N MET A 227 9.65 10.91 8.10
CA MET A 227 9.28 12.33 8.07
C MET A 227 10.35 13.26 8.69
N PHE A 228 11.28 12.70 9.47
CA PHE A 228 12.30 13.48 10.17
C PHE A 228 13.64 13.39 9.45
N VAL A 229 14.16 14.53 9.06
CA VAL A 229 15.45 14.65 8.37
C VAL A 229 16.60 14.03 9.19
N GLY A 230 17.38 13.19 8.53
CA GLY A 230 18.58 12.54 9.12
C GLY A 230 18.32 11.21 9.81
N VAL A 231 17.07 10.79 10.04
CA VAL A 231 16.76 9.49 10.67
C VAL A 231 17.11 8.34 9.72
N GLY A 232 16.74 8.44 8.44
CA GLY A 232 17.09 7.46 7.41
C GLY A 232 18.61 7.29 7.28
N ALA A 233 19.34 8.39 7.20
CA ALA A 233 20.80 8.37 7.14
C ALA A 233 21.44 7.72 8.39
N ALA A 234 20.91 7.97 9.59
CA ALA A 234 21.38 7.34 10.82
C ALA A 234 21.13 5.82 10.81
N ARG A 235 19.97 5.36 10.28
CA ARG A 235 19.67 3.92 10.14
C ARG A 235 20.60 3.22 9.15
N VAL A 236 20.90 3.86 8.03
CA VAL A 236 21.88 3.36 7.06
C VAL A 236 23.20 3.13 7.77
N ARG A 237 23.74 4.14 8.46
CA ARG A 237 25.01 4.04 9.18
C ARG A 237 25.00 2.91 10.22
N ASP A 238 23.97 2.85 11.07
CA ASP A 238 23.85 1.81 12.11
C ASP A 238 23.82 0.41 11.49
N MET A 239 23.08 0.22 10.38
CA MET A 239 23.03 -1.06 9.67
C MET A 239 24.41 -1.49 9.16
N PHE A 240 25.15 -0.58 8.53
CA PHE A 240 26.48 -0.87 8.01
C PHE A 240 27.49 -1.11 9.13
N GLU A 241 27.41 -0.40 10.24
CA GLU A 241 28.24 -0.65 11.43
C GLU A 241 27.96 -2.02 12.05
N GLN A 242 26.68 -2.44 12.09
CA GLN A 242 26.31 -3.77 12.58
C GLN A 242 26.82 -4.86 11.64
N ALA A 243 26.68 -4.69 10.33
CA ALA A 243 27.17 -5.64 9.34
C ALA A 243 28.70 -5.83 9.43
N LYS A 244 29.47 -4.74 9.58
CA LYS A 244 30.93 -4.81 9.79
C LYS A 244 31.33 -5.67 11.00
N LYS A 245 30.55 -5.64 12.07
CA LYS A 245 30.81 -6.45 13.28
C LYS A 245 30.55 -7.94 13.09
N HIS A 246 29.77 -8.30 12.06
CA HIS A 246 29.36 -9.68 11.77
C HIS A 246 29.89 -10.19 10.42
N ALA A 247 30.92 -9.57 9.91
CA ALA A 247 31.56 -10.00 8.66
C ALA A 247 32.23 -11.39 8.82
N PRO A 248 32.15 -12.29 7.81
CA PRO A 248 31.50 -12.09 6.53
C PRO A 248 29.98 -12.13 6.60
N CYS A 249 29.27 -11.24 5.88
CA CYS A 249 27.81 -11.18 5.90
C CYS A 249 27.25 -10.54 4.62
N ILE A 250 25.94 -10.66 4.44
CA ILE A 250 25.18 -10.01 3.36
C ILE A 250 24.25 -8.96 3.94
N ILE A 251 24.27 -7.75 3.35
CA ILE A 251 23.23 -6.73 3.52
C ILE A 251 22.30 -6.80 2.32
N PHE A 252 21.02 -7.06 2.54
CA PHE A 252 20.00 -7.08 1.51
C PHE A 252 19.04 -5.89 1.67
N ILE A 253 18.96 -5.06 0.63
CA ILE A 253 18.05 -3.91 0.56
C ILE A 253 17.00 -4.20 -0.51
N ASP A 254 15.78 -4.51 -0.07
CA ASP A 254 14.66 -4.70 -0.99
C ASP A 254 14.06 -3.35 -1.40
N GLU A 255 13.49 -3.25 -2.59
CA GLU A 255 12.85 -2.03 -3.11
C GLU A 255 13.75 -0.80 -3.00
N ILE A 256 15.01 -0.91 -3.44
CA ILE A 256 15.99 0.19 -3.36
C ILE A 256 15.51 1.46 -4.06
N ASP A 257 14.62 1.36 -5.05
CA ASP A 257 14.01 2.47 -5.77
C ASP A 257 13.17 3.39 -4.86
N ALA A 258 12.76 2.95 -3.67
CA ALA A 258 12.11 3.82 -2.69
C ALA A 258 13.03 4.97 -2.22
N VAL A 259 14.34 4.74 -2.17
CA VAL A 259 15.36 5.70 -1.71
C VAL A 259 16.23 6.19 -2.86
N GLY A 260 16.52 5.30 -3.82
CA GLY A 260 17.51 5.47 -4.88
C GLY A 260 17.02 6.20 -6.13
N ARG A 261 15.88 6.89 -6.11
CA ARG A 261 15.37 7.60 -7.29
C ARG A 261 16.22 8.78 -7.69
N HIS A 262 16.22 9.07 -9.00
CA HIS A 262 16.79 10.27 -9.61
C HIS A 262 16.43 11.55 -8.84
N ARG A 263 17.38 12.47 -8.76
CA ARG A 263 17.23 13.84 -8.27
C ARG A 263 16.33 14.60 -9.23
N GLY A 264 15.04 14.55 -9.05
CA GLY A 264 14.04 15.21 -9.91
C GLY A 264 13.27 16.23 -9.13
N ALA A 265 13.01 17.36 -9.76
CA ALA A 265 12.28 18.52 -9.26
C ALA A 265 10.91 18.16 -8.67
N GLY A 266 10.86 17.97 -7.37
CA GLY A 266 9.64 17.87 -6.58
C GLY A 266 9.66 18.96 -5.51
N LEU A 267 8.71 19.87 -5.55
CA LEU A 267 8.47 20.88 -4.51
C LEU A 267 7.83 20.21 -3.28
N GLY A 268 8.65 19.75 -2.31
CA GLY A 268 8.12 19.23 -1.04
C GLY A 268 9.18 18.66 -0.12
N GLY A 269 9.11 18.95 1.18
CA GLY A 269 10.11 18.63 2.23
C GLY A 269 10.41 17.14 2.51
N GLY A 270 9.83 16.20 1.75
CA GLY A 270 10.17 14.78 1.80
C GLY A 270 11.30 14.37 0.84
N HIS A 271 11.80 15.28 0.00
CA HIS A 271 12.89 15.00 -0.95
C HIS A 271 14.25 15.13 -0.29
N ASP A 272 14.43 16.09 0.61
CA ASP A 272 15.71 16.34 1.30
C ASP A 272 16.13 15.14 2.15
N GLU A 273 15.20 14.47 2.78
CA GLU A 273 15.48 13.30 3.63
C GLU A 273 15.91 12.09 2.79
N ARG A 274 15.22 11.84 1.67
CA ARG A 274 15.60 10.75 0.74
C ARG A 274 16.98 10.99 0.14
N GLU A 275 17.26 12.21 -0.29
CA GLU A 275 18.56 12.57 -0.86
C GLU A 275 19.68 12.44 0.18
N GLN A 276 19.44 12.86 1.42
CA GLN A 276 20.39 12.69 2.51
C GLN A 276 20.64 11.21 2.81
N THR A 277 19.60 10.40 2.79
CA THR A 277 19.69 8.95 3.01
C THR A 277 20.44 8.26 1.87
N LEU A 278 20.13 8.62 0.61
CA LEU A 278 20.86 8.13 -0.55
C LEU A 278 22.35 8.50 -0.47
N ASN A 279 22.66 9.76 -0.18
CA ASN A 279 24.06 10.22 -0.04
C ASN A 279 24.78 9.45 1.07
N GLN A 280 24.12 9.17 2.20
CA GLN A 280 24.72 8.36 3.26
C GLN A 280 24.96 6.91 2.80
N LEU A 281 24.01 6.30 2.05
CA LEU A 281 24.20 4.97 1.48
C LEU A 281 25.42 4.93 0.55
N LEU A 282 25.57 5.93 -0.32
CA LEU A 282 26.72 6.04 -1.22
C LEU A 282 28.03 6.18 -0.44
N VAL A 283 28.05 6.98 0.61
CA VAL A 283 29.24 7.17 1.49
C VAL A 283 29.61 5.86 2.20
N GLU A 284 28.63 5.14 2.74
CA GLU A 284 28.88 3.85 3.41
C GLU A 284 29.42 2.81 2.43
N MET A 285 28.86 2.75 1.21
CA MET A 285 29.35 1.82 0.17
C MET A 285 30.75 2.17 -0.30
N ASP A 286 31.06 3.46 -0.48
CA ASP A 286 32.42 3.90 -0.86
C ASP A 286 33.44 3.64 0.26
N GLY A 287 33.01 3.70 1.53
CA GLY A 287 33.83 3.47 2.72
C GLY A 287 34.17 2.01 3.03
N PHE A 288 33.65 1.03 2.23
CA PHE A 288 34.05 -0.36 2.38
C PHE A 288 35.39 -0.63 1.68
N GLU A 289 36.33 -1.20 2.41
CA GLU A 289 37.47 -1.87 1.79
C GLU A 289 37.02 -3.28 1.34
N GLY A 290 37.33 -3.69 0.12
CA GLY A 290 36.96 -4.99 -0.45
C GLY A 290 37.43 -6.23 0.34
N SER A 291 38.23 -6.01 1.42
CA SER A 291 38.70 -7.03 2.34
C SER A 291 37.79 -7.32 3.53
N GLU A 292 36.75 -6.49 3.77
CA GLU A 292 35.92 -6.60 4.98
C GLU A 292 34.89 -7.77 4.91
N GLY A 293 34.68 -8.42 3.76
CA GLY A 293 33.80 -9.58 3.64
C GLY A 293 32.30 -9.25 3.71
N VAL A 294 31.92 -7.98 3.55
CA VAL A 294 30.51 -7.57 3.48
C VAL A 294 30.12 -7.35 2.03
N ILE A 295 29.02 -7.98 1.60
CA ILE A 295 28.45 -7.78 0.26
C ILE A 295 27.07 -7.13 0.41
N VAL A 296 26.84 -6.05 -0.34
CA VAL A 296 25.55 -5.38 -0.40
C VAL A 296 24.77 -5.89 -1.61
N ILE A 297 23.59 -6.47 -1.40
CA ILE A 297 22.69 -6.89 -2.47
C ILE A 297 21.46 -5.99 -2.41
N ALA A 298 21.14 -5.31 -3.50
CA ALA A 298 19.89 -4.55 -3.62
C ALA A 298 18.96 -5.17 -4.64
N ALA A 299 17.65 -5.05 -4.45
CA ALA A 299 16.65 -5.49 -5.40
C ALA A 299 15.75 -4.33 -5.82
N THR A 300 15.42 -4.29 -7.11
CA THR A 300 14.46 -3.34 -7.68
C THR A 300 13.63 -3.97 -8.79
N ASN A 301 12.42 -3.47 -8.96
CA ASN A 301 11.57 -3.78 -10.11
C ASN A 301 11.68 -2.69 -11.20
N ARG A 302 12.32 -1.55 -10.88
CA ARG A 302 12.38 -0.36 -11.72
C ARG A 302 13.80 0.19 -11.79
N PRO A 303 14.70 -0.43 -12.56
CA PRO A 303 16.07 0.05 -12.70
C PRO A 303 16.14 1.43 -13.40
N ASP A 304 15.13 1.77 -14.20
CA ASP A 304 14.99 3.02 -14.96
C ASP A 304 14.94 4.28 -14.08
N VAL A 305 14.42 4.15 -12.86
CA VAL A 305 14.25 5.29 -11.95
C VAL A 305 15.44 5.50 -11.00
N LEU A 306 16.43 4.62 -11.01
CA LEU A 306 17.55 4.69 -10.09
C LEU A 306 18.57 5.80 -10.46
N ASP A 307 19.10 6.47 -9.43
CA ASP A 307 20.17 7.45 -9.61
C ASP A 307 21.44 6.77 -10.18
N PRO A 308 21.99 7.23 -11.33
CA PRO A 308 23.19 6.66 -11.93
C PRO A 308 24.39 6.61 -10.99
N ALA A 309 24.41 7.43 -9.93
CA ALA A 309 25.44 7.40 -8.92
C ALA A 309 25.50 6.05 -8.17
N LEU A 310 24.38 5.33 -8.05
CA LEU A 310 24.34 3.99 -7.46
C LEU A 310 25.03 2.94 -8.33
N LEU A 311 24.99 3.11 -9.65
CA LEU A 311 25.50 2.15 -10.63
C LEU A 311 26.97 2.38 -11.00
N ARG A 312 27.66 3.32 -10.31
CA ARG A 312 29.08 3.58 -10.56
C ARG A 312 29.95 2.44 -10.01
N PRO A 313 31.10 2.14 -10.68
CA PRO A 313 32.06 1.16 -10.17
C PRO A 313 32.45 1.41 -8.70
N GLY A 314 32.49 0.34 -7.92
CA GLY A 314 32.75 0.37 -6.48
C GLY A 314 31.48 0.46 -5.62
N ARG A 315 30.28 0.53 -6.23
CA ARG A 315 28.96 0.52 -5.58
C ARG A 315 28.17 -0.70 -6.07
N PHE A 316 27.05 -0.51 -6.78
CA PHE A 316 26.36 -1.62 -7.45
C PHE A 316 26.94 -1.82 -8.84
N ASP A 317 28.14 -2.36 -8.88
CA ASP A 317 28.94 -2.54 -10.09
C ASP A 317 28.61 -3.84 -10.83
N ARG A 318 27.86 -4.76 -10.22
CA ARG A 318 27.29 -5.94 -10.89
C ARG A 318 25.77 -5.87 -10.90
N GLN A 319 25.19 -6.11 -12.05
CA GLN A 319 23.76 -6.17 -12.24
C GLN A 319 23.36 -7.60 -12.64
N VAL A 320 22.48 -8.23 -11.84
CA VAL A 320 21.96 -9.58 -12.07
C VAL A 320 20.49 -9.47 -12.45
N VAL A 321 20.17 -9.92 -13.66
CA VAL A 321 18.78 -9.90 -14.13
C VAL A 321 18.10 -11.20 -13.72
N VAL A 322 16.95 -11.07 -13.05
CA VAL A 322 16.08 -12.19 -12.65
C VAL A 322 14.81 -12.13 -13.50
N PRO A 323 14.79 -12.78 -14.68
CA PRO A 323 13.68 -12.71 -15.62
C PRO A 323 12.46 -13.49 -15.13
N LEU A 324 11.36 -13.38 -15.85
CA LEU A 324 10.24 -14.31 -15.70
C LEU A 324 10.70 -15.72 -16.13
N PRO A 325 10.23 -16.78 -15.43
CA PRO A 325 10.66 -18.13 -15.72
C PRO A 325 10.10 -18.61 -17.08
N ASP A 326 10.91 -19.33 -17.84
CA ASP A 326 10.50 -20.07 -19.02
C ASP A 326 9.62 -21.27 -18.65
N VAL A 327 9.13 -22.01 -19.64
CA VAL A 327 8.29 -23.21 -19.42
C VAL A 327 8.95 -24.22 -18.47
N ARG A 328 10.27 -24.46 -18.62
CA ARG A 328 11.02 -25.40 -17.78
C ARG A 328 11.16 -24.86 -16.36
N GLY A 329 11.47 -23.58 -16.24
CA GLY A 329 11.56 -22.89 -14.95
C GLY A 329 10.22 -22.91 -14.21
N ARG A 330 9.10 -22.65 -14.91
CA ARG A 330 7.77 -22.73 -14.32
C ARG A 330 7.44 -24.13 -13.81
N GLU A 331 7.79 -25.15 -14.58
CA GLU A 331 7.61 -26.55 -14.13
C GLU A 331 8.42 -26.87 -12.88
N GLN A 332 9.67 -26.40 -12.80
CA GLN A 332 10.51 -26.58 -11.61
C GLN A 332 9.94 -25.84 -10.40
N ILE A 333 9.51 -24.58 -10.57
CA ILE A 333 8.88 -23.77 -9.51
C ILE A 333 7.61 -24.44 -9.00
N LEU A 334 6.75 -24.94 -9.91
CA LEU A 334 5.54 -25.67 -9.52
C LEU A 334 5.88 -26.90 -8.67
N LYS A 335 6.88 -27.70 -9.09
CA LYS A 335 7.35 -28.86 -8.31
C LYS A 335 7.81 -28.47 -6.89
N VAL A 336 8.51 -27.32 -6.75
CA VAL A 336 8.93 -26.84 -5.43
C VAL A 336 7.73 -26.47 -4.56
N HIS A 337 6.76 -25.74 -5.09
CA HIS A 337 5.58 -25.32 -4.32
C HIS A 337 4.63 -26.48 -4.02
N MET A 338 4.50 -27.44 -4.93
CA MET A 338 3.67 -28.64 -4.77
C MET A 338 4.18 -29.59 -3.67
N ARG A 339 5.48 -29.56 -3.28
CA ARG A 339 6.02 -30.39 -2.19
C ARG A 339 5.27 -30.27 -0.88
N LYS A 340 4.62 -29.13 -0.64
CA LYS A 340 3.89 -28.82 0.61
C LYS A 340 2.40 -29.12 0.54
N VAL A 341 1.90 -29.60 -0.60
CA VAL A 341 0.47 -29.79 -0.88
C VAL A 341 0.24 -31.27 -1.22
N ALA A 342 -0.85 -31.84 -0.73
CA ALA A 342 -1.25 -33.20 -1.13
C ALA A 342 -1.84 -33.16 -2.55
N VAL A 343 -1.05 -33.57 -3.52
CA VAL A 343 -1.37 -33.51 -4.96
C VAL A 343 -1.72 -34.92 -5.45
N GLY A 344 -2.75 -35.03 -6.32
CA GLY A 344 -3.16 -36.29 -6.95
C GLY A 344 -2.20 -36.75 -8.05
N ASP A 345 -2.24 -38.03 -8.38
CA ASP A 345 -1.37 -38.64 -9.41
C ASP A 345 -1.69 -38.18 -10.84
N ASP A 346 -2.87 -37.59 -11.06
CA ASP A 346 -3.34 -37.02 -12.32
C ASP A 346 -2.69 -35.68 -12.66
N VAL A 347 -2.11 -35.01 -11.67
CA VAL A 347 -1.53 -33.68 -11.82
C VAL A 347 -0.19 -33.73 -12.53
N LYS A 348 -0.11 -33.07 -13.69
CA LYS A 348 1.11 -32.96 -14.50
C LYS A 348 1.64 -31.52 -14.48
N PRO A 349 2.69 -31.22 -13.69
CA PRO A 349 3.27 -29.88 -13.61
C PRO A 349 3.67 -29.29 -14.97
N SER A 350 4.10 -30.13 -15.92
CA SER A 350 4.46 -29.70 -17.28
C SER A 350 3.27 -29.15 -18.07
N ILE A 351 2.05 -29.69 -17.87
CA ILE A 351 0.84 -29.18 -18.52
C ILE A 351 0.46 -27.83 -17.91
N ILE A 352 0.54 -27.71 -16.58
CA ILE A 352 0.23 -26.47 -15.88
C ILE A 352 1.25 -25.39 -16.28
N ALA A 353 2.54 -25.72 -16.35
CA ALA A 353 3.59 -24.79 -16.75
C ALA A 353 3.40 -24.25 -18.18
N ARG A 354 3.00 -25.10 -19.14
CA ARG A 354 2.62 -24.66 -20.50
C ARG A 354 1.40 -23.78 -20.49
N GLY A 355 0.43 -24.08 -19.62
CA GLY A 355 -0.81 -23.33 -19.47
C GLY A 355 -0.69 -22.01 -18.72
N THR A 356 0.50 -21.60 -18.26
CA THR A 356 0.72 -20.39 -17.45
C THR A 356 1.84 -19.49 -18.01
N PRO A 357 1.77 -19.07 -19.30
CA PRO A 357 2.78 -18.21 -19.88
C PRO A 357 2.80 -16.85 -19.15
N GLY A 358 4.01 -16.32 -18.93
CA GLY A 358 4.19 -15.02 -18.28
C GLY A 358 3.97 -14.99 -16.75
N PHE A 359 3.67 -16.14 -16.12
CA PHE A 359 3.55 -16.21 -14.68
C PHE A 359 4.92 -16.10 -14.00
N SER A 360 4.97 -15.26 -12.97
CA SER A 360 6.11 -15.18 -12.06
C SER A 360 6.11 -16.35 -11.06
N GLY A 361 7.19 -16.50 -10.32
CA GLY A 361 7.25 -17.48 -9.22
C GLY A 361 6.17 -17.27 -8.16
N ALA A 362 5.81 -16.02 -7.87
CA ALA A 362 4.75 -15.69 -6.93
C ALA A 362 3.36 -16.08 -7.47
N ASP A 363 3.11 -15.87 -8.77
CA ASP A 363 1.85 -16.27 -9.41
C ASP A 363 1.68 -17.78 -9.40
N LEU A 364 2.75 -18.54 -9.65
CA LEU A 364 2.74 -20.00 -9.59
C LEU A 364 2.52 -20.50 -8.15
N ALA A 365 3.12 -19.87 -7.16
CA ALA A 365 2.85 -20.16 -5.74
C ALA A 365 1.39 -19.91 -5.38
N ASN A 366 0.84 -18.79 -5.85
CA ASN A 366 -0.57 -18.46 -5.67
C ASN A 366 -1.49 -19.46 -6.37
N LEU A 367 -1.13 -19.91 -7.58
CA LEU A 367 -1.86 -20.95 -8.33
C LEU A 367 -1.97 -22.25 -7.53
N VAL A 368 -0.87 -22.72 -6.95
CA VAL A 368 -0.87 -23.93 -6.12
C VAL A 368 -1.74 -23.75 -4.87
N ASN A 369 -1.67 -22.57 -4.24
CA ASN A 369 -2.49 -22.25 -3.07
C ASN A 369 -3.97 -22.17 -3.42
N GLU A 370 -4.35 -21.51 -4.52
CA GLU A 370 -5.75 -21.41 -4.96
C GLU A 370 -6.32 -22.78 -5.34
N ALA A 371 -5.54 -23.65 -6.00
CA ALA A 371 -5.94 -25.02 -6.30
C ALA A 371 -6.22 -25.81 -5.02
N ALA A 372 -5.37 -25.68 -3.99
CA ALA A 372 -5.57 -26.31 -2.69
C ALA A 372 -6.85 -25.78 -1.98
N LEU A 373 -7.12 -24.47 -2.10
CA LEU A 373 -8.36 -23.87 -1.57
C LEU A 373 -9.61 -24.39 -2.29
N PHE A 374 -9.56 -24.59 -3.62
CA PHE A 374 -10.65 -25.20 -4.36
C PHE A 374 -10.91 -26.65 -3.94
N ALA A 375 -9.84 -27.47 -3.79
CA ALA A 375 -9.94 -28.83 -3.31
C ALA A 375 -10.56 -28.90 -1.90
N ALA A 376 -10.11 -28.04 -0.99
CA ALA A 376 -10.64 -27.96 0.37
C ALA A 376 -12.13 -27.59 0.40
N ARG A 377 -12.56 -26.62 -0.41
CA ARG A 377 -13.98 -26.25 -0.56
C ARG A 377 -14.85 -27.39 -1.11
N ALA A 378 -14.26 -28.21 -2.00
CA ALA A 378 -14.93 -29.39 -2.55
C ALA A 378 -14.88 -30.61 -1.62
N GLY A 379 -14.28 -30.50 -0.42
CA GLY A 379 -14.14 -31.60 0.55
C GLY A 379 -13.19 -32.71 0.09
N LYS A 380 -12.31 -32.45 -0.89
CA LYS A 380 -11.35 -33.41 -1.40
C LYS A 380 -10.14 -33.53 -0.45
N ARG A 381 -9.51 -34.68 -0.45
CA ARG A 381 -8.28 -34.94 0.35
C ARG A 381 -6.99 -34.64 -0.40
N VAL A 382 -7.05 -34.60 -1.71
CA VAL A 382 -5.94 -34.31 -2.62
C VAL A 382 -6.37 -33.27 -3.63
N VAL A 383 -5.41 -32.52 -4.17
CA VAL A 383 -5.63 -31.53 -5.23
C VAL A 383 -5.44 -32.24 -6.57
N GLU A 384 -6.47 -32.29 -7.37
CA GLU A 384 -6.46 -32.90 -8.71
C GLU A 384 -6.22 -31.85 -9.80
N MET A 385 -6.02 -32.30 -11.05
CA MET A 385 -5.78 -31.40 -12.18
C MET A 385 -6.93 -30.41 -12.42
N LEU A 386 -8.17 -30.83 -12.13
CA LEU A 386 -9.36 -29.98 -12.26
C LEU A 386 -9.28 -28.72 -11.38
N GLU A 387 -8.79 -28.86 -10.15
CA GLU A 387 -8.63 -27.71 -9.24
C GLU A 387 -7.55 -26.74 -9.72
N PHE A 388 -6.48 -27.25 -10.32
CA PHE A 388 -5.46 -26.43 -10.96
C PHE A 388 -6.01 -25.67 -12.16
N GLU A 389 -6.84 -26.29 -12.99
CA GLU A 389 -7.51 -25.62 -14.10
C GLU A 389 -8.45 -24.51 -13.62
N LYS A 390 -9.28 -24.78 -12.60
CA LYS A 390 -10.14 -23.77 -11.97
C LYS A 390 -9.35 -22.61 -11.35
N ALA A 391 -8.22 -22.91 -10.71
CA ALA A 391 -7.35 -21.90 -10.12
C ALA A 391 -6.69 -21.02 -11.21
N LYS A 392 -6.21 -21.66 -12.29
CA LYS A 392 -5.67 -20.97 -13.46
C LYS A 392 -6.71 -20.02 -14.08
N ASP A 393 -7.92 -20.53 -14.33
CA ASP A 393 -9.02 -19.74 -14.87
C ASP A 393 -9.34 -18.53 -13.98
N LYS A 394 -9.38 -18.73 -12.67
CA LYS A 394 -9.63 -17.65 -11.71
C LYS A 394 -8.52 -16.59 -11.72
N ILE A 395 -7.26 -16.98 -11.84
CA ILE A 395 -6.13 -16.04 -11.83
C ILE A 395 -6.04 -15.29 -13.16
N MET A 396 -6.21 -15.97 -14.29
CA MET A 396 -6.07 -15.36 -15.61
C MET A 396 -7.28 -14.55 -16.03
N MET A 397 -8.50 -15.04 -15.76
CA MET A 397 -9.76 -14.44 -16.22
C MET A 397 -10.55 -13.75 -15.11
N GLY A 398 -10.15 -13.91 -13.84
CA GLY A 398 -10.90 -13.40 -12.68
C GLY A 398 -11.93 -14.39 -12.13
N ALA A 399 -12.55 -14.02 -11.01
CA ALA A 399 -13.57 -14.84 -10.36
C ALA A 399 -14.86 -14.86 -11.19
N GLU A 400 -15.52 -16.01 -11.24
CA GLU A 400 -16.87 -16.16 -11.84
C GLU A 400 -17.89 -15.30 -11.11
N ARG A 401 -18.68 -14.55 -11.86
CA ARG A 401 -19.78 -13.69 -11.34
C ARG A 401 -21.12 -14.42 -11.46
N ARG A 402 -21.28 -15.51 -10.72
CA ARG A 402 -22.50 -16.35 -10.74
C ARG A 402 -23.77 -15.62 -10.31
N SER A 403 -23.64 -14.52 -9.59
CA SER A 403 -24.77 -13.68 -9.17
C SER A 403 -25.29 -12.74 -10.25
N MET A 404 -24.56 -12.60 -11.35
CA MET A 404 -24.96 -11.75 -12.47
C MET A 404 -25.89 -12.54 -13.39
N VAL A 405 -27.17 -12.18 -13.39
CA VAL A 405 -28.16 -12.75 -14.29
C VAL A 405 -28.13 -11.95 -15.59
N MET A 406 -27.65 -12.58 -16.66
CA MET A 406 -27.71 -12.03 -18.01
C MET A 406 -29.04 -12.39 -18.65
N SER A 407 -29.62 -11.49 -19.45
CA SER A 407 -30.74 -11.81 -20.30
C SER A 407 -30.35 -12.83 -21.39
N GLU A 408 -31.31 -13.60 -21.89
CA GLU A 408 -31.04 -14.57 -22.98
C GLU A 408 -30.52 -13.86 -24.24
N GLU A 409 -30.92 -12.62 -24.47
CA GLU A 409 -30.42 -11.79 -25.57
C GLU A 409 -28.97 -11.41 -25.37
N GLU A 410 -28.59 -10.96 -24.17
CA GLU A 410 -27.19 -10.65 -23.83
C GLU A 410 -26.28 -11.89 -23.88
N LYS A 411 -26.76 -13.04 -23.38
CA LYS A 411 -26.04 -14.30 -23.49
C LYS A 411 -25.76 -14.67 -24.94
N ARG A 412 -26.81 -14.56 -25.77
CA ARG A 412 -26.70 -14.88 -27.20
C ARG A 412 -25.74 -13.93 -27.91
N LEU A 413 -25.85 -12.63 -27.64
CA LEU A 413 -24.95 -11.64 -28.19
C LEU A 413 -23.49 -11.95 -27.80
N THR A 414 -23.23 -12.20 -26.50
CA THR A 414 -21.93 -12.58 -26.00
C THR A 414 -21.43 -13.89 -26.64
N ALA A 415 -22.30 -14.88 -26.84
CA ALA A 415 -21.93 -16.14 -27.47
C ALA A 415 -21.45 -15.94 -28.91
N TYR A 416 -22.12 -15.09 -29.69
CA TYR A 416 -21.66 -14.74 -31.04
C TYR A 416 -20.37 -13.94 -31.02
N HIS A 417 -20.24 -12.98 -30.12
CA HIS A 417 -19.04 -12.18 -29.95
C HIS A 417 -17.81 -13.07 -29.70
N GLU A 418 -17.87 -13.92 -28.70
CA GLU A 418 -16.76 -14.81 -28.34
C GLU A 418 -16.47 -15.87 -29.43
N SER A 419 -17.53 -16.36 -30.08
CA SER A 419 -17.37 -17.28 -31.24
C SER A 419 -16.65 -16.59 -32.40
N GLY A 420 -16.91 -15.30 -32.62
CA GLY A 420 -16.23 -14.50 -33.64
C GLY A 420 -14.73 -14.44 -33.39
N HIS A 421 -14.31 -14.12 -32.17
CA HIS A 421 -12.90 -14.14 -31.79
C HIS A 421 -12.26 -15.51 -32.02
N ALA A 422 -12.93 -16.58 -31.60
CA ALA A 422 -12.42 -17.94 -31.69
C ALA A 422 -12.23 -18.38 -33.14
N ILE A 423 -13.22 -18.17 -34.01
CA ILE A 423 -13.17 -18.59 -35.40
C ILE A 423 -12.10 -17.83 -36.18
N VAL A 424 -12.06 -16.49 -36.02
CA VAL A 424 -11.01 -15.69 -36.69
C VAL A 424 -9.65 -16.09 -36.18
N GLY A 425 -9.45 -16.22 -34.84
CA GLY A 425 -8.17 -16.62 -34.26
C GLY A 425 -7.67 -18.00 -34.74
N LEU A 426 -8.58 -18.96 -35.02
CA LEU A 426 -8.23 -20.29 -35.53
C LEU A 426 -7.83 -20.30 -37.02
N LEU A 427 -8.39 -19.38 -37.80
CA LEU A 427 -8.24 -19.40 -39.27
C LEU A 427 -7.18 -18.41 -39.76
N VAL A 428 -6.78 -17.42 -38.98
CA VAL A 428 -5.68 -16.54 -39.31
C VAL A 428 -4.32 -17.23 -39.10
N PRO A 429 -3.30 -16.95 -39.94
CA PRO A 429 -2.00 -17.60 -39.83
C PRO A 429 -1.21 -17.14 -38.59
N SER A 430 -0.42 -18.04 -38.02
CA SER A 430 0.52 -17.73 -36.92
C SER A 430 -0.11 -17.16 -35.66
N HIS A 431 -1.39 -17.38 -35.43
CA HIS A 431 -2.08 -17.03 -34.18
C HIS A 431 -1.86 -18.12 -33.12
N ASP A 432 -2.08 -17.77 -31.83
CA ASP A 432 -2.10 -18.76 -30.76
C ASP A 432 -3.36 -19.64 -30.86
N PRO A 433 -3.27 -20.93 -30.53
CA PRO A 433 -4.43 -21.80 -30.53
C PRO A 433 -5.46 -21.37 -29.46
N VAL A 434 -6.73 -21.53 -29.80
CA VAL A 434 -7.83 -21.31 -28.84
C VAL A 434 -7.81 -22.42 -27.80
N HIS A 435 -7.74 -22.06 -26.54
CA HIS A 435 -7.75 -22.99 -25.42
C HIS A 435 -9.17 -23.23 -24.89
N LYS A 436 -9.93 -22.16 -24.73
CA LYS A 436 -11.26 -22.18 -24.13
C LYS A 436 -12.05 -20.94 -24.53
N VAL A 437 -13.36 -21.09 -24.70
CA VAL A 437 -14.31 -19.99 -24.89
C VAL A 437 -15.42 -20.11 -23.85
N THR A 438 -15.78 -19.01 -23.19
CA THR A 438 -16.81 -19.00 -22.14
C THR A 438 -17.66 -17.74 -22.22
N ILE A 439 -18.96 -17.92 -21.95
CA ILE A 439 -19.90 -16.82 -21.78
C ILE A 439 -20.28 -16.61 -20.30
N ILE A 440 -19.59 -17.27 -19.37
CA ILE A 440 -19.74 -17.03 -17.94
C ILE A 440 -19.04 -15.72 -17.60
N PRO A 441 -19.76 -14.72 -17.04
CA PRO A 441 -19.15 -13.44 -16.71
C PRO A 441 -18.02 -13.59 -15.69
N ARG A 442 -16.85 -12.96 -16.00
CA ARG A 442 -15.67 -12.98 -15.15
C ARG A 442 -15.08 -11.58 -15.03
N GLY A 443 -14.80 -11.12 -13.81
CA GLY A 443 -14.26 -9.78 -13.59
C GLY A 443 -15.15 -8.70 -14.21
N ARG A 444 -14.65 -8.02 -15.26
CA ARG A 444 -15.39 -6.99 -16.03
C ARG A 444 -15.93 -7.50 -17.37
N ALA A 445 -15.50 -8.68 -17.80
CA ALA A 445 -15.89 -9.25 -19.07
C ALA A 445 -17.18 -10.09 -18.92
N LEU A 446 -18.05 -10.03 -19.93
CA LEU A 446 -19.26 -10.85 -20.02
C LEU A 446 -18.98 -12.24 -20.58
N GLY A 447 -17.96 -12.36 -21.42
CA GLY A 447 -17.40 -13.59 -21.96
C GLY A 447 -15.88 -13.46 -22.09
N VAL A 448 -15.19 -14.55 -22.39
CA VAL A 448 -13.74 -14.57 -22.63
C VAL A 448 -13.39 -15.69 -23.63
N THR A 449 -12.70 -15.32 -24.69
CA THR A 449 -12.01 -16.25 -25.59
C THR A 449 -10.54 -16.29 -25.23
N MET A 450 -10.09 -17.46 -24.76
CA MET A 450 -8.73 -17.62 -24.26
C MET A 450 -7.85 -18.30 -25.29
N PHE A 451 -6.82 -17.58 -25.72
CA PHE A 451 -5.74 -18.11 -26.54
C PHE A 451 -4.55 -18.47 -25.67
N LEU A 452 -3.90 -19.57 -25.94
CA LEU A 452 -2.79 -20.04 -25.13
C LEU A 452 -1.60 -20.39 -26.03
N PRO A 453 -0.47 -19.69 -25.89
CA PRO A 453 0.72 -19.99 -26.69
C PRO A 453 1.25 -21.37 -26.34
N GLU A 454 1.69 -22.13 -27.38
CA GLU A 454 2.31 -23.45 -27.19
C GLU A 454 3.70 -23.34 -26.57
N GLU A 455 4.42 -22.24 -26.86
CA GLU A 455 5.77 -21.96 -26.40
C GLU A 455 5.92 -20.50 -25.95
N ASP A 456 6.87 -20.25 -25.06
CA ASP A 456 7.25 -18.89 -24.69
C ASP A 456 7.93 -18.20 -25.86
N ARG A 457 7.54 -16.99 -26.19
CA ARG A 457 8.04 -16.21 -27.31
C ARG A 457 8.56 -14.86 -26.89
N TYR A 458 9.70 -14.50 -27.43
CA TYR A 458 10.40 -13.26 -27.14
C TYR A 458 10.31 -12.24 -28.29
N SER A 459 9.78 -12.65 -29.46
CA SER A 459 9.60 -11.78 -30.62
C SER A 459 8.31 -12.10 -31.36
N TYR A 460 7.72 -11.11 -32.00
CA TYR A 460 6.50 -11.21 -32.77
C TYR A 460 6.75 -10.80 -34.22
N SER A 461 6.39 -11.67 -35.17
CA SER A 461 6.45 -11.34 -36.59
C SER A 461 5.30 -10.39 -36.99
N LYS A 462 5.50 -9.61 -38.06
CA LYS A 462 4.45 -8.75 -38.65
C LYS A 462 3.16 -9.55 -38.91
N GLN A 463 3.26 -10.73 -39.49
CA GLN A 463 2.12 -11.59 -39.80
C GLN A 463 1.31 -11.94 -38.53
N ARG A 464 2.01 -12.26 -37.44
CA ARG A 464 1.36 -12.58 -36.16
C ARG A 464 0.63 -11.39 -35.55
N LEU A 465 1.27 -10.22 -35.59
CA LEU A 465 0.63 -8.97 -35.08
C LEU A 465 -0.63 -8.64 -35.89
N GLU A 466 -0.57 -8.76 -37.23
CA GLU A 466 -1.73 -8.58 -38.10
C GLU A 466 -2.82 -9.61 -37.81
N SER A 467 -2.47 -10.86 -37.56
CA SER A 467 -3.42 -11.91 -37.18
C SER A 467 -4.07 -11.66 -35.84
N SER A 468 -3.30 -11.14 -34.87
CA SER A 468 -3.86 -10.72 -33.57
C SER A 468 -4.85 -9.57 -33.71
N ILE A 469 -4.54 -8.57 -34.57
CA ILE A 469 -5.47 -7.48 -34.89
C ILE A 469 -6.76 -8.03 -35.52
N SER A 470 -6.64 -8.95 -36.48
CA SER A 470 -7.82 -9.56 -37.12
C SER A 470 -8.70 -10.30 -36.11
N SER A 471 -8.09 -11.10 -35.22
CA SER A 471 -8.79 -11.85 -34.17
C SER A 471 -9.54 -10.93 -33.20
N MET A 472 -8.94 -9.76 -32.81
CA MET A 472 -9.57 -8.78 -31.94
C MET A 472 -10.84 -8.16 -32.55
N PHE A 473 -10.96 -8.06 -33.86
CA PHE A 473 -12.17 -7.59 -34.50
C PHE A 473 -13.26 -8.65 -34.66
N GLY A 474 -12.92 -9.93 -34.44
CA GLY A 474 -13.83 -11.06 -34.63
C GLY A 474 -15.16 -10.91 -33.87
N GLY A 475 -15.13 -10.47 -32.61
CA GLY A 475 -16.33 -10.29 -31.79
C GLY A 475 -17.27 -9.25 -32.37
N ARG A 476 -16.76 -8.03 -32.65
CA ARG A 476 -17.55 -6.95 -33.22
C ARG A 476 -18.19 -7.34 -34.57
N ILE A 477 -17.39 -7.97 -35.45
CA ILE A 477 -17.87 -8.36 -36.78
C ILE A 477 -18.94 -9.44 -36.67
N ALA A 478 -18.81 -10.37 -35.72
CA ALA A 478 -19.86 -11.37 -35.48
C ALA A 478 -21.17 -10.72 -35.03
N GLU A 479 -21.13 -9.70 -34.16
CA GLU A 479 -22.32 -8.92 -33.79
C GLU A 479 -22.93 -8.22 -35.02
N GLU A 480 -22.09 -7.57 -35.85
CA GLU A 480 -22.54 -6.84 -37.04
C GLU A 480 -23.19 -7.77 -38.08
N LEU A 481 -22.60 -8.94 -38.34
CA LEU A 481 -23.10 -9.91 -39.32
C LEU A 481 -24.44 -10.53 -38.91
N ILE A 482 -24.65 -10.81 -37.62
CA ILE A 482 -25.82 -11.54 -37.13
C ILE A 482 -26.96 -10.62 -36.71
N PHE A 483 -26.65 -9.52 -36.04
CA PHE A 483 -27.67 -8.61 -35.50
C PHE A 483 -27.83 -7.32 -36.29
N GLY A 484 -26.87 -7.00 -37.18
CA GLY A 484 -26.82 -5.75 -37.95
C GLY A 484 -26.10 -4.61 -37.24
N ASN A 485 -25.71 -3.61 -38.02
CA ASN A 485 -24.90 -2.48 -37.54
C ASN A 485 -25.49 -1.71 -36.37
N ASP A 486 -26.82 -1.59 -36.31
CA ASP A 486 -27.52 -0.82 -35.28
C ASP A 486 -27.51 -1.49 -33.91
N PHE A 487 -27.18 -2.78 -33.85
CA PHE A 487 -27.18 -3.59 -32.64
C PHE A 487 -25.75 -3.93 -32.15
N VAL A 488 -24.71 -3.36 -32.78
CA VAL A 488 -23.33 -3.52 -32.33
C VAL A 488 -23.15 -2.85 -30.97
N THR A 489 -22.53 -3.57 -30.02
CA THR A 489 -22.41 -3.10 -28.65
C THR A 489 -21.07 -2.44 -28.35
N THR A 490 -20.98 -1.84 -27.17
CA THR A 490 -19.72 -1.30 -26.62
C THR A 490 -18.77 -2.39 -26.10
N GLY A 491 -19.17 -3.66 -26.15
CA GLY A 491 -18.38 -4.80 -25.69
C GLY A 491 -17.00 -4.87 -26.31
N ALA A 492 -16.90 -4.56 -27.59
CA ALA A 492 -15.64 -4.56 -28.34
C ALA A 492 -14.72 -3.36 -28.08
N SER A 493 -15.02 -2.44 -27.16
CA SER A 493 -14.23 -1.22 -26.94
C SER A 493 -12.76 -1.52 -26.56
N ASN A 494 -12.53 -2.49 -25.72
CA ASN A 494 -11.18 -2.91 -25.33
C ASN A 494 -10.40 -3.53 -26.48
N ASP A 495 -11.08 -4.33 -27.32
CA ASP A 495 -10.46 -4.99 -28.48
C ASP A 495 -10.05 -3.99 -29.53
N ILE A 496 -10.92 -3.00 -29.79
CA ILE A 496 -10.61 -1.88 -30.71
C ILE A 496 -9.43 -1.06 -30.18
N GLN A 497 -9.39 -0.77 -28.88
CA GLN A 497 -8.29 -0.03 -28.27
C GLN A 497 -6.96 -0.79 -28.44
N ARG A 498 -6.94 -2.07 -28.11
CA ARG A 498 -5.74 -2.92 -28.22
C ARG A 498 -5.30 -3.12 -29.67
N ALA A 499 -6.22 -3.37 -30.58
CA ALA A 499 -5.94 -3.48 -32.01
C ALA A 499 -5.30 -2.20 -32.57
N THR A 500 -5.86 -1.04 -32.19
CA THR A 500 -5.32 0.28 -32.58
C THR A 500 -3.93 0.53 -31.99
N GLU A 501 -3.70 0.15 -30.74
CA GLU A 501 -2.40 0.27 -30.08
C GLU A 501 -1.32 -0.60 -30.78
N ILE A 502 -1.66 -1.84 -31.10
CA ILE A 502 -0.75 -2.73 -31.84
C ILE A 502 -0.43 -2.14 -33.21
N ALA A 503 -1.43 -1.68 -33.97
CA ALA A 503 -1.25 -1.07 -35.29
C ALA A 503 -0.36 0.18 -35.18
N ARG A 504 -0.59 1.04 -34.18
CA ARG A 504 0.24 2.22 -33.91
C ARG A 504 1.68 1.83 -33.62
N ASN A 505 1.92 0.85 -32.73
CA ASN A 505 3.27 0.40 -32.40
C ASN A 505 3.98 -0.24 -33.60
N MET A 506 3.25 -0.95 -34.47
CA MET A 506 3.80 -1.48 -35.73
C MET A 506 4.33 -0.38 -36.65
N VAL A 507 3.62 0.74 -36.71
CA VAL A 507 3.97 1.87 -37.59
C VAL A 507 5.03 2.78 -36.95
N THR A 508 4.88 3.10 -35.64
CA THR A 508 5.69 4.14 -35.00
C THR A 508 6.89 3.64 -34.21
N LYS A 509 6.83 2.42 -33.66
CA LYS A 509 7.90 1.90 -32.77
C LYS A 509 8.71 0.78 -33.42
N TRP A 510 8.06 -0.14 -34.15
CA TRP A 510 8.71 -1.37 -34.60
C TRP A 510 9.15 -1.32 -36.07
N GLY A 511 8.87 -0.21 -36.77
CA GLY A 511 9.28 -0.03 -38.18
C GLY A 511 8.74 -1.11 -39.12
N LEU A 512 7.51 -1.62 -38.85
CA LEU A 512 6.90 -2.71 -39.62
C LEU A 512 6.02 -2.21 -40.78
N SER A 513 5.93 -0.89 -40.99
CA SER A 513 5.25 -0.30 -42.13
C SER A 513 6.20 -0.20 -43.34
N ASN A 514 5.71 -0.61 -44.51
CA ASN A 514 6.47 -0.47 -45.77
C ASN A 514 6.55 1.00 -46.23
N ARG A 515 5.51 1.81 -45.90
CA ARG A 515 5.43 3.22 -46.32
C ARG A 515 6.31 4.11 -45.43
N MET A 516 6.28 3.86 -44.10
CA MET A 516 7.03 4.67 -43.13
C MET A 516 8.48 4.20 -42.96
N GLY A 517 8.80 2.99 -43.41
CA GLY A 517 10.13 2.39 -43.29
C GLY A 517 10.52 1.97 -41.88
N PRO A 518 11.76 1.46 -41.70
CA PRO A 518 12.25 1.02 -40.39
C PRO A 518 12.78 2.18 -39.56
N LEU A 519 11.91 3.14 -39.25
CA LEU A 519 12.20 4.31 -38.45
C LEU A 519 11.32 4.33 -37.20
N THR A 520 11.81 4.95 -36.12
CA THR A 520 11.05 5.16 -34.89
C THR A 520 10.50 6.58 -34.90
N TYR A 521 9.18 6.69 -34.81
CA TYR A 521 8.42 7.94 -34.74
C TYR A 521 7.75 8.12 -33.37
N SER A 522 8.07 7.27 -32.38
CA SER A 522 7.56 7.46 -31.01
C SER A 522 8.23 8.69 -30.42
N GLU A 523 7.43 9.61 -29.92
CA GLU A 523 7.92 10.54 -28.91
C GLU A 523 8.34 9.69 -27.71
N ASP A 524 9.60 9.81 -27.28
CA ASP A 524 9.96 9.34 -25.95
C ASP A 524 9.00 10.03 -25.00
N GLU A 525 8.21 9.27 -24.28
CA GLU A 525 7.47 9.75 -23.11
C GLU A 525 8.53 10.13 -22.05
N GLY A 526 9.32 11.17 -22.35
CA GLY A 526 10.18 11.83 -21.39
C GLY A 526 9.28 12.25 -20.24
N GLU A 527 9.68 11.92 -19.03
CA GLU A 527 8.99 12.18 -17.78
C GLU A 527 8.21 13.50 -17.85
N VAL A 528 6.90 13.42 -17.68
CA VAL A 528 6.03 14.58 -17.53
C VAL A 528 6.47 15.32 -16.28
N PHE A 529 7.28 16.36 -16.47
CA PHE A 529 7.72 17.24 -15.42
C PHE A 529 6.47 17.93 -14.83
N LEU A 530 6.09 17.52 -13.64
CA LEU A 530 4.96 18.07 -12.89
C LEU A 530 5.09 19.59 -12.79
N GLY A 531 4.24 20.31 -13.55
CA GLY A 531 3.94 21.71 -13.30
C GLY A 531 4.30 22.75 -14.38
N HIS A 532 5.05 22.40 -15.40
CA HIS A 532 5.12 23.19 -16.62
C HIS A 532 4.73 22.32 -17.80
N SER A 533 3.68 22.74 -18.52
CA SER A 533 3.47 22.32 -19.90
C SER A 533 4.71 22.77 -20.69
N VAL A 534 5.73 21.91 -20.70
CA VAL A 534 6.77 22.05 -21.72
C VAL A 534 6.00 21.93 -23.01
N THR A 535 5.99 22.98 -23.79
CA THR A 535 5.48 23.00 -25.15
C THR A 535 6.07 21.77 -25.82
N GLN A 536 5.24 20.72 -26.02
CA GLN A 536 5.66 19.54 -26.76
C GLN A 536 6.07 20.09 -28.14
N HIS A 537 7.37 20.16 -28.37
CA HIS A 537 7.86 20.36 -29.72
C HIS A 537 7.43 19.11 -30.48
N LYS A 538 6.40 19.27 -31.33
CA LYS A 538 6.05 18.28 -32.34
C LYS A 538 7.31 17.99 -33.15
N MET A 539 8.00 16.92 -32.86
CA MET A 539 9.19 16.47 -33.61
C MET A 539 8.81 15.97 -34.99
N LEU A 540 7.51 15.76 -35.24
CA LEU A 540 6.97 15.25 -36.49
C LEU A 540 6.37 16.42 -37.29
N SER A 541 6.67 16.48 -38.61
CA SER A 541 5.94 17.36 -39.50
C SER A 541 4.48 16.93 -39.61
N ASP A 542 3.58 17.87 -39.90
CA ASP A 542 2.15 17.56 -40.06
C ASP A 542 1.91 16.54 -41.19
N GLU A 543 2.73 16.57 -42.24
CA GLU A 543 2.69 15.59 -43.34
C GLU A 543 3.06 14.18 -42.85
N THR A 544 4.11 14.04 -42.01
CA THR A 544 4.52 12.76 -41.43
C THR A 544 3.46 12.24 -40.47
N ALA A 545 2.88 13.09 -39.62
CA ALA A 545 1.81 12.72 -38.73
C ALA A 545 0.58 12.20 -39.50
N HIS A 546 0.18 12.89 -40.56
CA HIS A 546 -0.91 12.45 -41.43
C HIS A 546 -0.60 11.08 -42.09
N ALA A 547 0.63 10.90 -42.59
CA ALA A 547 1.05 9.63 -43.19
C ALA A 547 1.03 8.47 -42.17
N ILE A 548 1.39 8.72 -40.90
CA ILE A 548 1.28 7.76 -39.80
C ILE A 548 -0.18 7.37 -39.56
N ASP A 549 -1.09 8.36 -39.45
CA ASP A 549 -2.51 8.10 -39.22
C ASP A 549 -3.15 7.31 -40.37
N GLU A 550 -2.81 7.66 -41.62
CA GLU A 550 -3.27 6.89 -42.79
C GLU A 550 -2.77 5.44 -42.78
N GLU A 551 -1.50 5.23 -42.41
CA GLU A 551 -0.92 3.88 -42.37
C GLU A 551 -1.50 3.04 -41.23
N ILE A 552 -1.72 3.63 -40.03
CA ILE A 552 -2.40 2.97 -38.93
C ILE A 552 -3.79 2.51 -39.37
N ARG A 553 -4.54 3.42 -40.01
CA ARG A 553 -5.87 3.11 -40.53
C ARG A 553 -5.84 2.00 -41.58
N ALA A 554 -4.89 2.06 -42.51
CA ALA A 554 -4.72 1.02 -43.53
C ALA A 554 -4.42 -0.37 -42.93
N VAL A 555 -3.62 -0.42 -41.84
CA VAL A 555 -3.35 -1.68 -41.12
C VAL A 555 -4.63 -2.20 -40.47
N VAL A 556 -5.40 -1.34 -39.81
CA VAL A 556 -6.65 -1.71 -39.15
C VAL A 556 -7.69 -2.16 -40.17
N ASP A 557 -7.94 -1.36 -41.21
CA ASP A 557 -8.97 -1.65 -42.23
C ASP A 557 -8.69 -2.98 -42.96
N ARG A 558 -7.43 -3.23 -43.33
CA ARG A 558 -7.01 -4.49 -43.96
C ARG A 558 -7.29 -5.72 -43.10
N ASN A 559 -6.98 -5.63 -41.81
CA ASN A 559 -7.19 -6.73 -40.87
C ASN A 559 -8.65 -6.90 -40.46
N TYR A 560 -9.40 -5.79 -40.41
CA TYR A 560 -10.85 -5.81 -40.26
C TYR A 560 -11.51 -6.55 -41.43
N GLN A 561 -11.17 -6.18 -42.68
CA GLN A 561 -11.73 -6.83 -43.86
C GLN A 561 -11.40 -8.33 -43.92
N ARG A 562 -10.16 -8.70 -43.54
CA ARG A 562 -9.78 -10.13 -43.44
C ARG A 562 -10.70 -10.88 -42.47
N ALA A 563 -11.02 -10.31 -41.33
CA ALA A 563 -11.90 -10.93 -40.35
C ALA A 563 -13.35 -11.01 -40.84
N VAL A 564 -13.83 -9.98 -41.58
CA VAL A 564 -15.14 -10.01 -42.25
C VAL A 564 -15.22 -11.17 -43.27
N ASP A 565 -14.21 -11.30 -44.13
CA ASP A 565 -14.15 -12.35 -45.15
C ASP A 565 -14.19 -13.75 -44.50
N ILE A 566 -13.39 -13.97 -43.44
CA ILE A 566 -13.35 -15.24 -42.68
C ILE A 566 -14.72 -15.57 -42.07
N LEU A 567 -15.36 -14.63 -41.38
CA LEU A 567 -16.63 -14.88 -40.68
C LEU A 567 -17.78 -15.04 -41.66
N THR A 568 -17.77 -14.34 -42.79
CA THR A 568 -18.77 -14.49 -43.83
C THR A 568 -18.70 -15.87 -44.48
N GLU A 569 -17.48 -16.39 -44.75
CA GLU A 569 -17.27 -17.74 -45.30
C GLU A 569 -17.67 -18.84 -44.30
N HIS A 570 -17.54 -18.59 -43.01
CA HIS A 570 -17.76 -19.59 -41.95
C HIS A 570 -18.94 -19.27 -41.04
N THR A 571 -19.95 -18.59 -41.56
CA THR A 571 -21.15 -18.20 -40.79
C THR A 571 -21.89 -19.41 -40.20
N ASP A 572 -21.90 -20.56 -40.92
CA ASP A 572 -22.45 -21.82 -40.42
C ASP A 572 -21.76 -22.29 -39.13
N LYS A 573 -20.43 -22.20 -39.04
CA LYS A 573 -19.66 -22.58 -37.87
C LYS A 573 -19.88 -21.57 -36.72
N LEU A 574 -20.09 -20.30 -37.05
CA LEU A 574 -20.41 -19.25 -36.09
C LEU A 574 -21.73 -19.55 -35.35
N HIS A 575 -22.75 -19.99 -36.08
CA HIS A 575 -24.03 -20.43 -35.49
C HIS A 575 -23.85 -21.65 -34.59
N VAL A 576 -23.18 -22.71 -35.07
CA VAL A 576 -22.96 -23.94 -34.30
C VAL A 576 -22.15 -23.67 -33.02
N MET A 577 -21.14 -22.80 -33.08
CA MET A 577 -20.31 -22.46 -31.93
C MET A 577 -21.09 -21.63 -30.90
N SER A 578 -21.89 -20.66 -31.36
CA SER A 578 -22.78 -19.89 -30.50
C SER A 578 -23.83 -20.78 -29.80
N ASP A 579 -24.47 -21.70 -30.54
CA ASP A 579 -25.43 -22.64 -29.95
C ASP A 579 -24.77 -23.57 -28.92
N ALA A 580 -23.53 -24.00 -29.17
CA ALA A 580 -22.76 -24.80 -28.21
C ALA A 580 -22.46 -23.99 -26.94
N LEU A 581 -22.10 -22.71 -27.07
CA LEU A 581 -21.89 -21.81 -25.93
C LEU A 581 -23.18 -21.56 -25.16
N MET A 582 -24.30 -21.35 -25.84
CA MET A 582 -25.60 -21.19 -25.17
C MET A 582 -25.99 -22.45 -24.38
N LYS A 583 -25.59 -23.63 -24.85
CA LYS A 583 -25.93 -24.91 -24.21
C LYS A 583 -24.96 -25.28 -23.07
N TYR A 584 -23.65 -25.08 -23.26
CA TYR A 584 -22.63 -25.56 -22.35
C TYR A 584 -21.98 -24.45 -21.53
N GLU A 585 -22.27 -23.17 -21.83
CA GLU A 585 -21.70 -21.94 -21.24
C GLU A 585 -20.17 -21.83 -21.38
N THR A 586 -19.47 -22.94 -21.57
CA THR A 586 -18.02 -23.02 -21.80
C THR A 586 -17.71 -24.17 -22.72
N ILE A 587 -16.87 -23.93 -23.71
CA ILE A 587 -16.37 -24.95 -24.67
C ILE A 587 -14.84 -24.96 -24.63
N ASP A 588 -14.28 -26.18 -24.68
CA ASP A 588 -12.84 -26.42 -24.68
C ASP A 588 -12.28 -26.59 -26.12
N ALA A 589 -10.94 -26.69 -26.21
CA ALA A 589 -10.26 -26.85 -27.50
C ALA A 589 -10.72 -28.07 -28.29
N ASP A 590 -11.08 -29.20 -27.64
CA ASP A 590 -11.55 -30.41 -28.27
C ASP A 590 -12.93 -30.22 -28.91
N GLN A 591 -13.85 -29.56 -28.18
CA GLN A 591 -15.19 -29.22 -28.67
C GLN A 591 -15.13 -28.23 -29.84
N ILE A 592 -14.26 -27.20 -29.71
CA ILE A 592 -14.03 -26.21 -30.76
C ILE A 592 -13.50 -26.91 -32.04
N LYS A 593 -12.57 -27.85 -31.89
CA LYS A 593 -12.08 -28.64 -33.02
C LYS A 593 -13.16 -29.48 -33.68
N ASP A 594 -14.05 -30.12 -32.91
CA ASP A 594 -15.18 -30.87 -33.47
C ASP A 594 -16.09 -29.94 -34.30
N ILE A 595 -16.37 -28.73 -33.84
CA ILE A 595 -17.18 -27.74 -34.57
C ILE A 595 -16.47 -27.32 -35.87
N MET A 596 -15.18 -27.02 -35.81
CA MET A 596 -14.41 -26.59 -36.98
C MET A 596 -14.29 -27.70 -38.04
N ASP A 597 -14.28 -28.97 -37.61
CA ASP A 597 -14.31 -30.15 -38.48
C ASP A 597 -15.71 -30.50 -39.00
N GLY A 598 -16.76 -29.71 -38.65
CA GLY A 598 -18.15 -29.97 -39.06
C GLY A 598 -18.84 -31.12 -38.29
N ARG A 599 -18.25 -31.54 -37.17
CA ARG A 599 -18.83 -32.56 -36.28
C ARG A 599 -19.66 -31.90 -35.16
N LYS A 600 -20.59 -32.67 -34.62
CA LYS A 600 -21.30 -32.20 -33.40
C LYS A 600 -20.30 -32.12 -32.23
N PRO A 601 -20.28 -31.01 -31.47
CA PRO A 601 -19.43 -30.90 -30.31
C PRO A 601 -19.76 -31.98 -29.29
N ARG A 602 -18.74 -32.66 -28.78
CA ARG A 602 -18.89 -33.62 -27.68
C ARG A 602 -19.36 -32.92 -26.41
N PRO A 603 -20.14 -33.57 -25.54
CA PRO A 603 -20.50 -32.98 -24.27
C PRO A 603 -19.23 -32.78 -23.38
N PRO A 604 -19.19 -31.77 -22.51
CA PRO A 604 -18.13 -31.61 -21.50
C PRO A 604 -17.99 -32.87 -20.65
N LYS A 605 -16.79 -33.17 -20.14
CA LYS A 605 -16.48 -34.37 -19.36
C LYS A 605 -17.34 -34.54 -18.10
N ASP A 606 -17.81 -33.43 -17.53
CA ASP A 606 -18.64 -33.39 -16.31
C ASP A 606 -20.13 -33.18 -16.62
N TRP A 607 -20.55 -33.32 -17.89
CA TRP A 607 -21.94 -33.12 -18.29
C TRP A 607 -22.80 -34.37 -18.05
N SER A 608 -23.77 -34.27 -17.16
CA SER A 608 -24.83 -35.27 -17.03
C SER A 608 -26.11 -34.72 -17.71
N GLU A 609 -26.71 -35.51 -18.64
CA GLU A 609 -28.03 -35.17 -19.21
C GLU A 609 -29.05 -35.07 -18.07
N GLY A 610 -29.45 -33.85 -17.73
CA GLY A 610 -30.36 -33.57 -16.64
C GLY A 610 -29.90 -32.57 -15.61
N SER A 611 -28.62 -32.17 -15.64
CA SER A 611 -28.19 -30.97 -14.92
C SER A 611 -28.55 -29.75 -15.76
N GLU A 612 -29.67 -29.10 -15.41
CA GLU A 612 -29.86 -27.70 -15.81
C GLU A 612 -28.60 -26.92 -15.46
N PRO A 613 -28.08 -26.03 -16.34
CA PRO A 613 -26.99 -25.15 -15.97
C PRO A 613 -27.42 -24.46 -14.67
N PRO A 614 -26.48 -24.16 -13.73
CA PRO A 614 -26.77 -23.51 -12.48
C PRO A 614 -27.19 -22.04 -12.73
N SER A 615 -28.31 -21.87 -13.39
CA SER A 615 -29.04 -20.61 -13.48
C SER A 615 -29.52 -20.31 -12.06
N GLY A 616 -29.12 -19.13 -11.56
CA GLY A 616 -29.32 -18.68 -10.20
C GLY A 616 -30.67 -19.06 -9.64
N SER A 617 -30.65 -19.66 -8.45
CA SER A 617 -31.84 -20.08 -7.70
C SER A 617 -32.87 -18.95 -7.61
N GLY A 618 -33.83 -18.95 -8.53
CA GLY A 618 -35.06 -18.24 -8.36
C GLY A 618 -35.75 -18.78 -7.11
N VAL A 619 -35.88 -17.98 -6.10
CA VAL A 619 -36.73 -18.24 -4.95
C VAL A 619 -38.14 -18.43 -5.49
N LYS A 620 -38.59 -19.68 -5.60
CA LYS A 620 -40.01 -19.99 -5.83
C LYS A 620 -40.77 -19.45 -4.63
N ALA A 621 -41.49 -18.37 -4.82
CA ALA A 621 -42.51 -17.93 -3.89
C ALA A 621 -43.55 -19.07 -3.72
N LYS A 622 -43.58 -19.67 -2.54
CA LYS A 622 -44.69 -20.56 -2.13
C LYS A 622 -45.96 -19.70 -2.09
N SER A 623 -46.90 -20.03 -2.95
CA SER A 623 -48.27 -19.62 -2.79
C SER A 623 -48.83 -20.28 -1.53
N GLU A 624 -49.07 -19.54 -0.48
CA GLU A 624 -49.89 -19.96 0.65
C GLU A 624 -51.32 -19.54 0.41
N ASP A 625 -52.18 -20.55 0.47
CA ASP A 625 -53.62 -20.45 0.58
C ASP A 625 -54.02 -19.68 1.84
N LYS A 626 -55.02 -18.79 1.71
CA LYS A 626 -55.79 -18.21 2.81
C LYS A 626 -56.83 -19.22 3.30
N PRO A 627 -57.36 -19.17 4.56
CA PRO A 627 -58.10 -18.01 5.05
C PRO A 627 -58.08 -17.77 6.59
N GLY A 628 -58.44 -16.55 6.96
CA GLY A 628 -59.26 -16.33 8.17
C GLY A 628 -58.75 -15.40 9.25
N GLY A 629 -59.32 -14.20 9.34
CA GLY A 629 -59.86 -13.65 10.61
C GLY A 629 -59.05 -12.60 11.36
N VAL A 630 -59.31 -11.33 11.08
CA VAL A 630 -59.65 -10.21 12.01
C VAL A 630 -58.91 -10.08 13.35
N LYS A 631 -58.18 -8.98 13.57
CA LYS A 631 -58.51 -7.87 14.48
C LYS A 631 -57.45 -6.77 14.46
N ASP A 632 -57.96 -5.54 14.46
CA ASP A 632 -57.31 -4.25 14.66
C ASP A 632 -56.39 -4.20 15.90
N ASP A 633 -55.30 -3.45 15.79
CA ASP A 633 -55.07 -2.32 16.69
C ASP A 633 -54.00 -1.35 16.17
N LYS A 634 -54.33 -0.06 16.29
CA LYS A 634 -53.57 1.12 15.94
C LYS A 634 -52.38 1.34 16.89
N LYS A 635 -51.28 1.87 16.37
CA LYS A 635 -50.59 3.09 16.87
C LYS A 635 -49.36 3.42 15.97
N THR A 636 -49.48 4.48 15.27
CA THR A 636 -48.79 5.78 15.17
C THR A 636 -47.30 5.86 15.52
N GLY A 637 -46.55 6.48 14.60
CA GLY A 637 -45.36 7.31 14.76
C GLY A 637 -44.11 6.69 14.18
N GLY A 638 -43.38 7.30 13.32
CA GLY A 638 -43.02 8.60 12.96
C GLY A 638 -41.82 8.56 12.04
N LEU A 639 -41.80 9.42 11.13
CA LEU A 639 -40.81 9.89 10.17
C LEU A 639 -39.32 9.74 10.49
N GLY A 640 -38.53 9.37 9.49
CA GLY A 640 -37.10 9.59 9.41
C GLY A 640 -36.61 9.46 7.97
N GLY A 641 -36.29 10.59 7.34
CA GLY A 641 -35.88 10.70 5.96
C GLY A 641 -34.39 10.33 5.72
N PRO A 642 -33.91 10.43 4.47
CA PRO A 642 -32.67 9.78 4.02
C PRO A 642 -31.43 10.60 4.31
N ALA A 643 -30.32 9.91 4.61
CA ALA A 643 -28.99 10.49 4.74
C ALA A 643 -28.25 10.44 3.41
N GLU A 644 -27.69 11.57 3.05
CA GLU A 644 -26.85 11.82 1.88
C GLU A 644 -25.47 11.15 1.98
N GLN A 645 -24.98 10.79 0.81
CA GLN A 645 -23.62 10.29 0.59
C GLN A 645 -22.63 11.46 0.58
N HIS A 646 -21.47 11.22 1.17
CA HIS A 646 -20.19 11.83 0.81
C HIS A 646 -19.18 10.73 0.49
#